data_ae12807b9f34c1178cbc25fded75fd77
#
_entry.id   ae12807b9f34c1178cbc25fded75fd77
#
_cell.length_a   1.000
_cell.length_b   1.000
_cell.length_c   1.000
_cell.angle_alpha   90.00
_cell.angle_beta   90.00
_cell.angle_gamma   90.00
#
_symmetry.space_group_name_H-M   'P 1'
#
loop_
_entity.id
_entity.type
_entity.pdbx_description
1 polymer ?
#
loop_
_entity_poly.entity_id
_entity_poly.type
_entity_poly.pdbx_seq_one_letter_code
_entity_poly.pdbx_strand_id
1 'polypeptide(L)'
;MHRRALPSIFACALPTLAVACGDDGRPGDDEASETGLSSMTESSDDGSSTAETGGGSQDTSDTGVVCEEDEVACEDTCCATGEVCFEGACADDCGGEPACGSPGVCCAGSEVCYLGQCVVPAGACSDYSCATKDDPSSCDAGYTCDGDLGLCVPSQADPSCEYVPPTAEFNPRPEFTWGARALIQCADDSVCQTAEVCLDGYCQVTWPHLQPADAIENVHVSSIPVVADLDGDCVPEIVFNTYKYGVATSEGVMRAIRGDTGEQLWSVTDPEFYSDSTANPAVGDIDEDGRPEVVVQGETKYLVAIDDDGTPLWTSEAFAGAESSGAVSIANMDVQGAAEIVFGAAVYANDGTLLWEGGAGIGRDGQGPISCVADLDGDLRPELIGGNTVYKTSGSVAGGDFSGEIWWQAEVGDGRCGVADFDGDGLAEVILVRGGQIYALNGQTGETLASFNIPGSDDRGGAPNIADFNGDGQMDIGTAGSTRYVVVTFDGTTFTQLWYAVTEDDSSRVTGSSVFDFDGDGRNEVIYNDEKYIRIYPGVEPDCTLDPPGPLCDGVMDDTEVLFRDYNSSRTRTEYPVVADVDGDFKAELVFSTNADISWGRDAGIEVWGDALDNWVGTRPVWNQHSYHITNVGIDGTIPVIEESSWLVPEGDPYNAYRRNGQGSSDFCAPDLQLFDLRIEDGQSCPQLNLSVDVANLGCLGVGPGVNVSFYEEELGYLGTVQTQNQLPAGAKETVTLESGQSADAATLWAVVDDDGEGVGALNECDEENTSEQVLVCVPIG
;
A
#
# COMPACT_ATOMS: atom_id res chain seq x y z
N MET A 1 -51.42 16.25 -35.57
CA MET A 1 -52.23 15.57 -36.62
C MET A 1 -51.48 14.31 -37.05
N HIS A 2 -52.19 13.25 -37.05
CA HIS A 2 -51.91 11.88 -37.50
C HIS A 2 -51.14 10.95 -36.57
N ARG A 3 -51.98 10.23 -35.87
CA ARG A 3 -51.82 8.87 -35.30
C ARG A 3 -51.59 7.81 -36.39
N ARG A 4 -50.93 6.72 -35.99
CA ARG A 4 -51.25 5.30 -36.22
C ARG A 4 -50.00 4.48 -35.92
N ALA A 5 -49.94 3.39 -35.25
CA ALA A 5 -50.78 2.41 -34.59
C ALA A 5 -49.95 1.09 -34.58
N LEU A 6 -49.92 0.42 -33.45
CA LEU A 6 -49.41 -0.97 -33.24
C LEU A 6 -50.28 -1.98 -34.04
N PRO A 7 -49.78 -3.18 -34.30
CA PRO A 7 -50.29 -4.36 -33.65
C PRO A 7 -49.20 -5.35 -33.19
N SER A 8 -49.25 -5.87 -31.96
CA SER A 8 -50.01 -7.04 -31.46
C SER A 8 -49.50 -8.43 -31.85
N ILE A 9 -48.94 -9.11 -30.87
CA ILE A 9 -49.13 -10.49 -30.41
C ILE A 9 -48.89 -11.65 -31.41
N PHE A 10 -47.93 -12.55 -31.04
CA PHE A 10 -48.17 -13.98 -31.13
C PHE A 10 -47.45 -14.72 -29.97
N ALA A 11 -48.28 -15.29 -29.10
CA ALA A 11 -47.90 -16.32 -28.15
C ALA A 11 -47.82 -17.69 -28.88
N CYS A 12 -46.86 -18.48 -28.58
CA CYS A 12 -46.96 -19.91 -28.85
C CYS A 12 -46.33 -20.72 -27.71
N ALA A 13 -47.09 -21.70 -27.29
CA ALA A 13 -46.98 -22.48 -26.08
C ALA A 13 -45.94 -23.62 -26.17
N LEU A 14 -45.54 -24.05 -24.97
CA LEU A 14 -44.84 -25.29 -24.60
C LEU A 14 -45.36 -26.57 -25.30
N PRO A 15 -44.51 -27.63 -25.35
CA PRO A 15 -44.88 -28.74 -24.50
C PRO A 15 -43.74 -29.34 -23.66
N THR A 16 -44.13 -29.62 -22.43
CA THR A 16 -43.55 -30.59 -21.49
C THR A 16 -43.33 -31.99 -22.10
N LEU A 17 -42.15 -32.58 -21.81
CA LEU A 17 -42.03 -34.02 -21.74
C LEU A 17 -41.17 -34.39 -20.53
N ALA A 18 -41.81 -35.06 -19.60
CA ALA A 18 -41.22 -35.79 -18.50
C ALA A 18 -40.99 -37.26 -18.89
N VAL A 19 -39.83 -37.83 -18.54
CA VAL A 19 -39.59 -39.26 -18.28
C VAL A 19 -38.37 -39.33 -17.36
N ALA A 20 -38.49 -39.56 -16.10
CA ALA A 20 -38.67 -40.76 -15.30
C ALA A 20 -37.38 -41.58 -15.08
N CYS A 21 -36.94 -41.53 -13.82
CA CYS A 21 -36.37 -42.55 -12.94
C CYS A 21 -35.61 -43.76 -13.51
N GLY A 22 -34.44 -43.98 -13.00
CA GLY A 22 -33.74 -45.27 -12.96
C GLY A 22 -32.73 -45.25 -11.81
N ASP A 23 -33.18 -45.78 -10.70
CA ASP A 23 -32.48 -46.16 -9.49
C ASP A 23 -31.62 -47.41 -9.78
N ASP A 24 -30.51 -47.56 -9.06
CA ASP A 24 -29.83 -48.78 -8.63
C ASP A 24 -28.30 -48.53 -8.55
N GLY A 25 -27.59 -48.76 -7.49
CA GLY A 25 -27.63 -49.62 -6.37
C GLY A 25 -26.32 -49.49 -5.62
N ARG A 26 -26.39 -49.23 -4.34
CA ARG A 26 -25.34 -49.63 -3.36
C ARG A 26 -25.38 -51.14 -3.18
N PRO A 27 -24.41 -51.82 -2.59
CA PRO A 27 -23.69 -51.52 -1.35
C PRO A 27 -22.19 -51.94 -1.45
N GLY A 28 -21.40 -51.72 -0.49
CA GLY A 28 -21.34 -51.83 0.94
C GLY A 28 -19.91 -52.04 1.35
N ASP A 29 -19.63 -51.51 2.52
CA ASP A 29 -18.90 -52.07 3.67
C ASP A 29 -17.45 -52.56 3.41
N ASP A 30 -16.49 -52.31 4.19
CA ASP A 30 -16.31 -52.33 5.67
C ASP A 30 -14.97 -51.72 6.10
N GLU A 31 -15.06 -50.99 7.18
CA GLU A 31 -14.34 -51.14 8.45
C GLU A 31 -12.78 -51.26 8.46
N ALA A 32 -12.27 -50.31 9.15
CA ALA A 32 -11.75 -50.36 10.54
C ALA A 32 -10.26 -50.59 10.70
N SER A 33 -9.79 -49.79 11.49
CA SER A 33 -9.09 -49.87 12.77
C SER A 33 -7.59 -49.60 12.72
N GLU A 34 -7.33 -48.56 13.47
CA GLU A 34 -6.65 -48.52 14.77
C GLU A 34 -5.13 -48.69 14.80
N THR A 35 -4.59 -47.65 15.43
CA THR A 35 -3.56 -47.67 16.48
C THR A 35 -2.14 -48.13 16.16
N GLY A 36 -1.23 -47.31 16.55
CA GLY A 36 0.14 -47.68 16.77
C GLY A 36 1.07 -46.55 17.24
N LEU A 37 0.77 -45.99 18.40
CA LEU A 37 1.80 -45.33 19.21
C LEU A 37 2.90 -46.34 19.53
N SER A 38 4.14 -45.98 19.31
CA SER A 38 5.24 -46.66 20.02
C SER A 38 6.43 -45.69 20.12
N SER A 39 6.55 -45.15 21.33
CA SER A 39 7.78 -44.61 21.91
C SER A 39 8.81 -45.72 22.06
N MET A 40 10.09 -45.43 21.82
CA MET A 40 11.22 -46.10 22.49
C MET A 40 12.39 -45.10 22.53
N THR A 41 12.60 -44.51 23.65
CA THR A 41 13.62 -44.62 24.69
C THR A 41 14.94 -45.24 24.28
N GLU A 42 15.96 -44.45 24.52
CA GLU A 42 17.30 -44.65 25.06
C GLU A 42 17.94 -46.04 24.93
N SER A 43 19.17 -46.06 24.45
CA SER A 43 20.24 -46.70 25.24
C SER A 43 21.61 -46.17 24.85
N SER A 44 22.25 -45.64 25.89
CA SER A 44 23.67 -45.46 26.04
C SER A 44 24.44 -46.78 25.80
N ASP A 45 25.59 -46.70 25.19
CA ASP A 45 26.68 -47.58 25.60
C ASP A 45 28.07 -46.94 25.38
N ASP A 46 28.78 -46.99 26.50
CA ASP A 46 30.17 -46.66 26.72
C ASP A 46 31.12 -47.44 25.77
N GLY A 47 32.17 -46.79 25.37
CA GLY A 47 33.29 -47.42 24.72
C GLY A 47 34.57 -46.64 24.84
N SER A 48 35.15 -46.67 26.05
CA SER A 48 36.55 -46.27 26.32
C SER A 48 37.52 -47.01 25.44
N SER A 49 38.48 -46.26 24.81
CA SER A 49 39.87 -46.71 24.84
C SER A 49 40.87 -45.68 24.29
N THR A 50 41.74 -45.32 25.16
CA THR A 50 43.21 -45.20 25.06
C THR A 50 43.79 -44.10 24.19
N ALA A 51 44.47 -43.23 24.90
CA ALA A 51 45.48 -42.31 24.48
C ALA A 51 46.56 -42.97 23.62
N GLU A 52 46.93 -42.34 22.51
CA GLU A 52 48.30 -42.38 22.03
C GLU A 52 48.80 -40.94 21.80
N THR A 53 49.83 -40.65 22.56
CA THR A 53 50.72 -39.50 22.39
C THR A 53 51.42 -39.58 21.06
N GLY A 54 51.46 -38.48 20.31
CA GLY A 54 52.31 -38.44 19.13
C GLY A 54 52.36 -37.09 18.46
N GLY A 55 53.33 -36.31 18.79
CA GLY A 55 54.08 -35.48 17.87
C GLY A 55 53.52 -34.14 17.48
N GLY A 56 54.05 -33.12 18.08
CA GLY A 56 53.89 -31.73 17.62
C GLY A 56 54.17 -31.58 16.12
N SER A 57 53.28 -30.99 15.42
CA SER A 57 53.57 -30.27 14.18
C SER A 57 53.73 -28.81 14.54
N GLN A 58 54.95 -28.33 14.50
CA GLN A 58 55.23 -26.91 14.49
C GLN A 58 54.78 -26.39 13.13
N ASP A 59 53.66 -25.72 13.12
CA ASP A 59 53.32 -24.84 11.99
C ASP A 59 54.13 -23.56 12.14
N THR A 60 55.25 -23.51 11.41
CA THR A 60 55.98 -22.28 11.22
C THR A 60 55.34 -21.53 10.09
N SER A 61 54.48 -20.54 10.39
CA SER A 61 54.16 -19.48 9.45
C SER A 61 55.47 -18.69 9.18
N ASP A 62 55.72 -18.34 7.91
CA ASP A 62 56.97 -17.75 7.40
C ASP A 62 57.13 -16.27 7.78
N THR A 63 56.38 -15.75 8.77
CA THR A 63 56.39 -14.34 9.23
C THR A 63 57.44 -14.02 10.30
N GLY A 64 58.11 -15.01 10.83
CA GLY A 64 59.20 -14.79 11.77
C GLY A 64 58.82 -14.44 13.20
N VAL A 65 57.54 -14.42 13.53
CA VAL A 65 57.05 -14.24 14.90
C VAL A 65 57.10 -15.58 15.63
N VAL A 66 57.75 -15.63 16.77
CA VAL A 66 57.85 -16.82 17.64
C VAL A 66 57.03 -16.52 18.89
N CYS A 67 55.90 -17.17 19.00
CA CYS A 67 55.01 -17.04 20.17
C CYS A 67 55.40 -17.97 21.28
N GLU A 68 54.96 -17.71 22.55
CA GLU A 68 55.13 -18.58 23.69
C GLU A 68 54.31 -19.87 23.56
N GLU A 69 54.54 -20.88 24.40
CA GLU A 69 54.02 -22.25 24.26
C GLU A 69 52.48 -22.36 24.25
N ASP A 70 51.79 -21.32 24.72
CA ASP A 70 50.31 -21.24 24.83
C ASP A 70 49.69 -20.09 23.98
N GLU A 71 50.46 -19.48 23.05
CA GLU A 71 50.02 -18.38 22.16
C GLU A 71 49.90 -18.85 20.71
N VAL A 72 48.90 -18.28 20.01
CA VAL A 72 48.71 -18.53 18.55
C VAL A 72 49.34 -17.41 17.73
N ALA A 73 50.15 -17.78 16.76
CA ALA A 73 50.76 -16.79 15.86
C ALA A 73 49.71 -16.24 14.87
N CYS A 74 49.58 -14.92 14.82
CA CYS A 74 48.68 -14.19 13.97
C CYS A 74 49.43 -13.07 13.27
N GLU A 75 49.75 -13.25 11.99
CA GLU A 75 50.63 -12.36 11.18
C GLU A 75 51.92 -11.93 11.92
N ASP A 76 52.00 -10.66 12.31
CA ASP A 76 53.18 -10.08 12.98
C ASP A 76 53.04 -10.04 14.50
N THR A 77 52.00 -10.67 15.10
CA THR A 77 51.72 -10.65 16.53
C THR A 77 51.42 -12.05 17.07
N CYS A 78 51.45 -12.21 18.38
CA CYS A 78 51.00 -13.41 19.06
C CYS A 78 49.74 -13.10 19.82
N CYS A 79 48.69 -13.89 19.61
CA CYS A 79 47.42 -13.79 20.35
C CYS A 79 47.59 -14.37 21.74
N ALA A 80 47.01 -13.73 22.75
CA ALA A 80 47.05 -14.17 24.12
C ALA A 80 46.38 -15.54 24.34
N THR A 81 46.70 -16.21 25.43
CA THR A 81 46.03 -17.47 25.77
C THR A 81 44.53 -17.31 25.89
N GLY A 82 43.79 -17.98 25.02
CA GLY A 82 42.31 -17.86 24.91
C GLY A 82 41.84 -16.99 23.75
N GLU A 83 42.73 -16.47 22.94
CA GLU A 83 42.42 -15.80 21.69
C GLU A 83 42.77 -16.70 20.49
N VAL A 84 42.07 -16.51 19.38
CA VAL A 84 42.35 -17.15 18.09
C VAL A 84 42.76 -16.09 17.07
N CYS A 85 43.51 -16.49 16.05
CA CYS A 85 43.82 -15.62 14.93
C CYS A 85 42.62 -15.64 13.98
N PHE A 86 41.92 -14.53 13.90
CA PHE A 86 40.81 -14.33 12.98
C PHE A 86 41.14 -13.12 12.11
N GLU A 87 41.17 -13.28 10.79
CA GLU A 87 41.44 -12.23 9.80
C GLU A 87 42.72 -11.41 10.04
N GLY A 88 43.77 -12.04 10.56
CA GLY A 88 45.05 -11.37 10.85
C GLY A 88 45.08 -10.57 12.14
N ALA A 89 44.02 -10.55 12.95
CA ALA A 89 43.94 -9.96 14.27
C ALA A 89 43.64 -11.01 15.34
N CYS A 90 44.06 -10.73 16.58
CA CYS A 90 43.73 -11.58 17.72
C CYS A 90 42.28 -11.28 18.18
N ALA A 91 41.41 -12.29 18.20
CA ALA A 91 40.03 -12.23 18.66
C ALA A 91 39.80 -13.27 19.75
N ASP A 92 38.81 -13.03 20.64
CA ASP A 92 38.41 -14.01 21.66
C ASP A 92 37.94 -15.33 21.01
N ASP A 93 38.35 -16.47 21.54
CA ASP A 93 37.83 -17.78 21.15
C ASP A 93 36.41 -17.96 21.73
N CYS A 94 35.39 -17.75 20.89
CA CYS A 94 33.99 -17.85 21.24
C CYS A 94 33.46 -19.30 21.28
N GLY A 95 34.34 -20.29 21.36
CA GLY A 95 33.95 -21.70 21.49
C GLY A 95 33.35 -22.33 20.25
N GLY A 96 33.66 -21.76 19.08
CA GLY A 96 33.22 -22.23 17.75
C GLY A 96 32.16 -21.36 17.11
N GLU A 97 31.67 -20.33 17.79
CA GLU A 97 30.82 -19.27 17.22
C GLU A 97 31.69 -18.12 16.70
N PRO A 98 31.33 -17.44 15.64
CA PRO A 98 32.06 -16.28 15.14
C PRO A 98 32.08 -15.15 16.17
N ALA A 99 33.22 -14.49 16.32
CA ALA A 99 33.34 -13.31 17.16
C ALA A 99 32.59 -12.12 16.51
N CYS A 100 31.95 -11.30 17.33
CA CYS A 100 31.13 -10.16 16.91
C CYS A 100 31.96 -8.89 16.80
N GLY A 101 31.89 -8.22 15.66
CA GLY A 101 32.52 -6.93 15.41
C GLY A 101 34.05 -6.99 15.17
N SER A 102 34.67 -5.82 15.03
CA SER A 102 36.12 -5.69 14.82
C SER A 102 36.70 -4.71 15.87
N PRO A 103 37.63 -5.14 16.81
CA PRO A 103 38.09 -6.52 17.00
C PRO A 103 36.99 -7.41 17.57
N GLY A 104 36.94 -8.67 17.13
CA GLY A 104 35.88 -9.60 17.49
C GLY A 104 35.75 -9.82 19.01
N VAL A 105 34.53 -9.71 19.54
CA VAL A 105 34.18 -9.92 20.94
C VAL A 105 33.18 -11.06 21.04
N CYS A 106 33.34 -11.97 21.99
CA CYS A 106 32.35 -13.00 22.24
C CYS A 106 31.14 -12.43 22.95
N CYS A 107 29.96 -12.59 22.37
CA CYS A 107 28.71 -12.18 23.00
C CYS A 107 28.39 -13.06 24.23
N ALA A 108 27.85 -12.48 25.29
CA ALA A 108 27.51 -13.20 26.51
C ALA A 108 26.22 -14.05 26.30
N GLY A 109 26.10 -15.18 26.96
CA GLY A 109 25.16 -16.30 26.73
C GLY A 109 23.67 -16.01 26.45
N SER A 110 23.21 -14.77 26.45
CA SER A 110 21.87 -14.35 26.00
C SER A 110 21.92 -13.23 24.96
N GLU A 111 23.10 -12.87 24.51
CA GLU A 111 23.33 -11.84 23.50
C GLU A 111 23.57 -12.50 22.15
N VAL A 112 23.19 -11.81 21.08
CA VAL A 112 23.45 -12.17 19.69
C VAL A 112 24.32 -11.09 19.04
N CYS A 113 25.09 -11.46 18.01
CA CYS A 113 25.82 -10.48 17.24
C CYS A 113 24.87 -9.83 16.21
N TYR A 114 24.74 -8.52 16.29
CA TYR A 114 23.94 -7.74 15.39
C TYR A 114 24.69 -6.45 14.99
N LEU A 115 24.87 -6.22 13.71
CA LEU A 115 25.64 -5.09 13.17
C LEU A 115 27.01 -4.89 13.88
N GLY A 116 27.72 -5.99 14.12
CA GLY A 116 29.03 -5.96 14.80
C GLY A 116 29.00 -5.64 16.30
N GLN A 117 27.86 -5.66 16.95
CA GLN A 117 27.68 -5.43 18.37
C GLN A 117 26.92 -6.57 19.03
N CYS A 118 27.29 -6.91 20.26
CA CYS A 118 26.54 -7.87 21.06
C CYS A 118 25.32 -7.20 21.68
N VAL A 119 24.12 -7.68 21.33
CA VAL A 119 22.86 -7.13 21.80
C VAL A 119 21.98 -8.20 22.44
N VAL A 120 21.12 -7.81 23.37
CA VAL A 120 20.16 -8.71 24.00
C VAL A 120 18.86 -8.63 23.22
N PRO A 121 18.41 -9.72 22.55
CA PRO A 121 17.15 -9.70 21.82
C PRO A 121 15.95 -9.62 22.77
N ALA A 122 14.87 -8.96 22.33
CA ALA A 122 13.64 -8.79 23.10
C ALA A 122 12.65 -9.96 22.97
N GLY A 123 12.85 -10.85 21.99
CA GLY A 123 11.96 -11.98 21.71
C GLY A 123 12.19 -12.55 20.32
N ALA A 124 11.39 -13.54 19.93
CA ALA A 124 11.38 -14.08 18.56
C ALA A 124 10.38 -13.30 17.72
N CYS A 125 10.76 -12.94 16.50
CA CYS A 125 9.80 -12.45 15.53
C CYS A 125 8.91 -13.62 15.06
N SER A 126 7.64 -13.35 14.82
CA SER A 126 6.72 -14.33 14.24
C SER A 126 6.65 -14.15 12.74
N ASP A 127 6.70 -15.24 12.04
CA ASP A 127 6.49 -15.50 10.60
C ASP A 127 6.54 -14.35 9.57
N TYR A 128 7.14 -14.66 8.43
CA TYR A 128 7.35 -13.81 7.26
C TYR A 128 6.04 -13.42 6.55
N SER A 129 5.39 -12.40 7.02
CA SER A 129 4.51 -11.59 6.19
C SER A 129 5.12 -10.19 6.08
N CYS A 130 4.72 -9.37 5.11
CA CYS A 130 5.22 -7.99 4.99
C CYS A 130 4.95 -7.16 6.23
N ALA A 131 3.88 -7.46 6.97
CA ALA A 131 3.57 -6.84 8.25
C ALA A 131 4.53 -7.25 9.39
N THR A 132 5.34 -8.30 9.20
CA THR A 132 6.19 -8.85 10.27
C THR A 132 7.64 -9.07 9.84
N LYS A 133 7.92 -9.13 8.54
CA LYS A 133 9.28 -9.26 8.03
C LYS A 133 9.96 -7.90 8.12
N ASP A 134 11.00 -7.85 8.97
CA ASP A 134 11.79 -6.64 9.19
C ASP A 134 10.99 -5.42 9.68
N ASP A 135 9.67 -5.57 9.90
CA ASP A 135 8.81 -4.52 10.42
C ASP A 135 9.10 -4.28 11.92
N PRO A 136 9.54 -3.07 12.29
CA PRO A 136 9.75 -2.71 13.69
C PRO A 136 8.49 -2.91 14.56
N SER A 137 7.30 -2.85 13.98
CA SER A 137 6.04 -3.00 14.72
C SER A 137 5.77 -4.44 15.20
N SER A 138 6.44 -5.45 14.62
CA SER A 138 6.38 -6.82 15.09
C SER A 138 7.15 -7.04 16.39
N CYS A 139 7.97 -6.07 16.80
CA CYS A 139 8.80 -6.08 17.99
C CYS A 139 8.38 -4.95 18.95
N ASP A 140 8.76 -5.06 20.23
CA ASP A 140 8.55 -3.99 21.20
C ASP A 140 9.28 -2.70 20.79
N ALA A 141 8.76 -1.55 21.22
CA ALA A 141 9.34 -0.24 20.89
C ALA A 141 10.85 -0.16 21.23
N GLY A 142 11.64 0.24 20.22
CA GLY A 142 13.11 0.28 20.29
C GLY A 142 13.79 -1.01 19.82
N TYR A 143 13.02 -1.94 19.27
CA TYR A 143 13.52 -3.17 18.65
C TYR A 143 13.01 -3.30 17.22
N THR A 144 13.76 -3.98 16.39
CA THR A 144 13.39 -4.37 15.03
C THR A 144 13.52 -5.88 14.84
N CYS A 145 12.77 -6.46 13.95
CA CYS A 145 12.91 -7.87 13.60
C CYS A 145 14.15 -8.06 12.72
N ASP A 146 15.08 -8.90 13.12
CA ASP A 146 16.15 -9.40 12.25
C ASP A 146 15.70 -10.75 11.67
N GLY A 147 15.37 -10.75 10.38
CA GLY A 147 14.83 -11.94 9.71
C GLY A 147 15.82 -13.11 9.63
N ASP A 148 17.14 -12.85 9.59
CA ASP A 148 18.17 -13.89 9.58
C ASP A 148 18.30 -14.59 10.94
N LEU A 149 18.16 -13.80 12.01
CA LEU A 149 18.21 -14.33 13.37
C LEU A 149 16.84 -14.84 13.84
N GLY A 150 15.74 -14.37 13.24
CA GLY A 150 14.38 -14.61 13.73
C GLY A 150 14.13 -14.01 15.12
N LEU A 151 14.80 -12.92 15.47
CA LEU A 151 14.80 -12.31 16.77
C LEU A 151 14.56 -10.80 16.70
N CYS A 152 13.85 -10.25 17.70
CA CYS A 152 13.73 -8.82 17.93
C CYS A 152 15.03 -8.29 18.53
N VAL A 153 15.81 -7.54 17.75
CA VAL A 153 17.08 -6.92 18.16
C VAL A 153 16.90 -5.42 18.38
N PRO A 154 17.74 -4.76 19.19
CA PRO A 154 17.65 -3.32 19.40
C PRO A 154 17.79 -2.57 18.07
N SER A 155 16.80 -1.72 17.73
CA SER A 155 16.88 -0.85 16.55
C SER A 155 18.04 0.14 16.72
N GLN A 156 18.86 0.27 15.69
CA GLN A 156 19.93 1.28 15.63
C GLN A 156 19.53 2.49 14.79
N ALA A 157 18.30 2.53 14.30
CA ALA A 157 17.78 3.64 13.53
C ALA A 157 17.96 4.98 14.24
N ASP A 158 18.43 5.98 13.53
CA ASP A 158 18.53 7.35 14.01
C ASP A 158 17.25 8.13 13.65
N PRO A 159 16.34 8.38 14.61
CA PRO A 159 15.11 9.10 14.32
C PRO A 159 15.33 10.56 13.94
N SER A 160 16.56 11.06 14.02
CA SER A 160 16.94 12.40 13.58
C SER A 160 17.63 12.43 12.21
N CYS A 161 17.64 11.31 11.51
CA CYS A 161 18.14 11.20 10.14
C CYS A 161 17.14 11.87 9.19
N GLU A 162 17.43 13.09 8.77
CA GLU A 162 16.53 13.87 7.92
C GLU A 162 17.27 14.30 6.65
N TYR A 163 16.62 14.16 5.50
CA TYR A 163 17.02 14.79 4.26
C TYR A 163 16.11 15.96 3.95
N VAL A 164 16.65 17.17 4.00
CA VAL A 164 15.91 18.37 3.61
C VAL A 164 16.23 18.68 2.15
N PRO A 165 15.28 18.54 1.22
CA PRO A 165 15.52 18.81 -0.18
C PRO A 165 16.13 20.18 -0.41
N PRO A 166 17.15 20.30 -1.27
CA PRO A 166 17.83 21.59 -1.51
C PRO A 166 16.94 22.60 -2.24
N THR A 167 15.84 22.15 -2.84
CA THR A 167 14.84 22.97 -3.50
C THR A 167 13.46 22.44 -3.13
N ALA A 168 12.55 23.33 -2.72
CA ALA A 168 11.13 23.01 -2.56
C ALA A 168 10.40 23.03 -3.93
N GLU A 169 11.01 22.51 -5.00
CA GLU A 169 10.38 22.43 -6.31
C GLU A 169 9.46 21.21 -6.33
N PHE A 170 8.17 21.43 -6.34
CA PHE A 170 7.15 20.41 -6.56
C PHE A 170 7.18 20.00 -8.04
N ASN A 171 7.67 18.78 -8.32
CA ASN A 171 7.99 18.36 -9.67
C ASN A 171 7.47 16.94 -10.00
N PRO A 172 6.16 16.73 -10.01
CA PRO A 172 5.58 15.43 -10.32
C PRO A 172 5.99 14.94 -11.71
N ARG A 173 6.32 13.66 -11.80
CA ARG A 173 6.60 12.97 -13.06
C ARG A 173 5.91 11.60 -13.09
N PRO A 174 5.51 11.12 -14.29
CA PRO A 174 5.04 9.76 -14.41
C PRO A 174 6.19 8.77 -14.20
N GLU A 175 5.97 7.78 -13.37
CA GLU A 175 6.83 6.61 -13.20
C GLU A 175 6.47 5.56 -14.24
N PHE A 176 5.21 5.19 -14.29
CA PHE A 176 4.70 4.36 -15.36
C PHE A 176 3.24 4.70 -15.71
N THR A 177 2.78 4.13 -16.82
CA THR A 177 1.39 4.19 -17.26
C THR A 177 0.96 2.80 -17.70
N TRP A 178 -0.10 2.27 -17.12
CA TRP A 178 -0.78 1.09 -17.62
C TRP A 178 -1.95 1.51 -18.53
N GLY A 179 -2.02 0.95 -19.74
CA GLY A 179 -3.05 1.32 -20.72
C GLY A 179 -2.51 2.11 -21.90
N ALA A 180 -3.13 3.22 -22.28
CA ALA A 180 -2.73 4.02 -23.45
C ALA A 180 -2.60 5.50 -23.12
N ARG A 181 -1.43 6.08 -23.41
CA ARG A 181 -1.24 7.53 -23.48
C ARG A 181 -1.57 8.03 -24.88
N ALA A 182 -2.32 9.13 -24.96
CA ALA A 182 -2.60 9.87 -26.22
C ALA A 182 -3.07 8.96 -27.37
N LEU A 183 -4.32 8.54 -27.36
CA LEU A 183 -4.91 7.67 -28.38
C LEU A 183 -4.75 8.23 -29.79
N ILE A 184 -3.80 7.69 -30.54
CA ILE A 184 -3.63 7.95 -31.96
C ILE A 184 -4.65 7.09 -32.71
N GLN A 185 -5.53 7.70 -33.48
CA GLN A 185 -6.46 6.96 -34.34
C GLN A 185 -5.70 6.11 -35.35
N CYS A 186 -6.05 4.85 -35.44
CA CYS A 186 -5.44 3.89 -36.34
C CYS A 186 -6.49 3.08 -37.12
N ALA A 187 -6.11 2.58 -38.25
CA ALA A 187 -6.87 1.59 -39.02
C ALA A 187 -6.18 0.22 -38.96
N ASP A 188 -4.91 0.20 -38.69
CA ASP A 188 -4.05 -0.97 -38.50
C ASP A 188 -2.78 -0.55 -37.73
N ASP A 189 -1.94 -1.50 -37.32
CA ASP A 189 -0.75 -1.28 -36.51
C ASP A 189 0.33 -0.41 -37.16
N SER A 190 0.20 -0.08 -38.44
CA SER A 190 1.25 0.62 -39.21
C SER A 190 1.47 2.07 -38.76
N VAL A 191 0.52 2.66 -38.05
CA VAL A 191 0.59 4.03 -37.54
C VAL A 191 0.94 4.09 -36.07
N CYS A 192 0.91 2.97 -35.39
CA CYS A 192 1.20 2.87 -33.96
C CYS A 192 2.70 2.82 -33.68
N GLN A 193 3.11 3.24 -32.49
CA GLN A 193 4.51 3.20 -32.06
C GLN A 193 4.97 1.76 -31.76
N THR A 194 6.27 1.59 -31.54
CA THR A 194 6.81 0.30 -31.09
C THR A 194 6.19 -0.04 -29.73
N ALA A 195 5.69 -1.25 -29.56
CA ALA A 195 4.91 -1.74 -28.42
C ALA A 195 3.44 -1.30 -28.35
N GLU A 196 2.92 -0.62 -29.35
CA GLU A 196 1.50 -0.34 -29.48
C GLU A 196 0.87 -1.19 -30.58
N VAL A 197 -0.42 -1.53 -30.43
CA VAL A 197 -1.25 -2.15 -31.47
C VAL A 197 -2.52 -1.34 -31.69
N CYS A 198 -3.11 -1.48 -32.86
CA CYS A 198 -4.38 -0.85 -33.18
C CYS A 198 -5.54 -1.66 -32.61
N LEU A 199 -6.10 -1.22 -31.50
CA LEU A 199 -7.29 -1.80 -30.88
C LEU A 199 -8.43 -0.80 -30.87
N ASP A 200 -9.63 -1.23 -31.23
CA ASP A 200 -10.85 -0.39 -31.31
C ASP A 200 -10.69 0.93 -32.09
N GLY A 201 -9.74 0.94 -33.04
CA GLY A 201 -9.47 2.12 -33.84
C GLY A 201 -8.47 3.11 -33.26
N TYR A 202 -7.79 2.74 -32.19
CA TYR A 202 -6.77 3.54 -31.52
C TYR A 202 -5.50 2.73 -31.22
N CYS A 203 -4.34 3.38 -31.30
CA CYS A 203 -3.09 2.78 -30.87
C CYS A 203 -3.07 2.68 -29.34
N GLN A 204 -2.90 1.47 -28.85
CA GLN A 204 -2.88 1.15 -27.42
C GLN A 204 -1.61 0.36 -27.11
N VAL A 205 -1.00 0.64 -25.96
CA VAL A 205 0.16 -0.12 -25.46
C VAL A 205 -0.31 -1.54 -25.18
N THR A 206 0.38 -2.51 -25.79
CA THR A 206 0.21 -3.92 -25.39
C THR A 206 1.31 -4.27 -24.42
N TRP A 207 0.92 -4.55 -23.21
CA TRP A 207 1.85 -5.13 -22.24
C TRP A 207 2.29 -6.51 -22.76
N PRO A 208 3.58 -6.83 -22.73
CA PRO A 208 4.10 -8.09 -23.32
C PRO A 208 3.48 -9.35 -22.70
N HIS A 209 2.86 -9.22 -21.52
CA HIS A 209 2.25 -10.29 -20.76
C HIS A 209 0.78 -10.53 -21.07
N LEU A 210 0.05 -9.50 -21.60
CA LEU A 210 -1.37 -9.64 -21.91
C LEU A 210 -1.62 -10.62 -23.04
N GLN A 211 -2.51 -11.56 -22.79
CA GLN A 211 -2.99 -12.51 -23.79
C GLN A 211 -4.38 -12.06 -24.30
N PRO A 212 -4.83 -12.51 -25.48
CA PRO A 212 -6.19 -12.20 -25.97
C PRO A 212 -7.31 -12.59 -24.98
N ALA A 213 -7.07 -13.58 -24.11
CA ALA A 213 -8.01 -13.97 -23.06
C ALA A 213 -8.13 -12.93 -21.91
N ASP A 214 -7.19 -11.99 -21.83
CA ASP A 214 -7.14 -11.01 -20.75
C ASP A 214 -7.97 -9.74 -21.05
N ALA A 215 -8.83 -9.79 -22.08
CA ALA A 215 -9.69 -8.68 -22.52
C ALA A 215 -8.89 -7.38 -22.74
N ILE A 216 -7.87 -7.47 -23.61
CA ILE A 216 -6.91 -6.39 -23.88
C ILE A 216 -7.53 -5.10 -24.44
N GLU A 217 -8.78 -5.16 -24.92
CA GLU A 217 -9.56 -3.99 -25.34
C GLU A 217 -10.17 -3.20 -24.17
N ASN A 218 -10.17 -3.77 -22.95
CA ASN A 218 -10.69 -3.12 -21.78
C ASN A 218 -9.57 -2.31 -21.10
N VAL A 219 -9.46 -1.04 -21.46
CA VAL A 219 -8.40 -0.14 -20.94
C VAL A 219 -8.94 1.15 -20.32
N HIS A 220 -10.23 1.44 -20.50
CA HIS A 220 -10.83 2.65 -19.96
C HIS A 220 -11.16 2.44 -18.47
N VAL A 221 -10.74 3.36 -17.62
CA VAL A 221 -11.01 3.35 -16.18
C VAL A 221 -11.89 4.53 -15.81
N SER A 222 -12.90 4.30 -14.97
CA SER A 222 -13.75 5.34 -14.36
C SER A 222 -14.22 4.91 -12.98
N SER A 223 -13.33 4.28 -12.25
CA SER A 223 -13.44 3.90 -10.83
C SER A 223 -12.23 4.44 -10.09
N ILE A 224 -12.31 4.48 -8.78
CA ILE A 224 -11.15 4.72 -7.91
C ILE A 224 -10.24 3.50 -8.04
N PRO A 225 -8.93 3.66 -8.25
CA PRO A 225 -7.99 2.58 -7.98
C PRO A 225 -7.89 2.37 -6.47
N VAL A 226 -7.67 1.14 -6.05
CA VAL A 226 -7.32 0.80 -4.65
C VAL A 226 -5.95 0.14 -4.63
N VAL A 227 -5.25 0.30 -3.52
CA VAL A 227 -3.87 -0.15 -3.33
C VAL A 227 -3.82 -1.06 -2.12
N ALA A 228 -3.26 -2.24 -2.27
CA ALA A 228 -2.98 -3.18 -1.18
C ALA A 228 -2.01 -4.25 -1.67
N ASP A 229 -1.20 -4.79 -0.78
CA ASP A 229 -0.34 -5.94 -1.04
C ASP A 229 -1.20 -7.22 -1.05
N LEU A 230 -1.50 -7.73 -2.25
CA LEU A 230 -2.36 -8.89 -2.42
C LEU A 230 -1.61 -10.22 -2.25
N ASP A 231 -0.35 -10.28 -2.69
CA ASP A 231 0.40 -11.53 -2.73
C ASP A 231 1.43 -11.68 -1.60
N GLY A 232 1.55 -10.67 -0.73
CA GLY A 232 2.37 -10.69 0.46
C GLY A 232 3.87 -10.51 0.15
N ASP A 233 4.24 -9.90 -0.98
CA ASP A 233 5.62 -9.68 -1.38
C ASP A 233 6.20 -8.31 -0.97
N CYS A 234 5.41 -7.49 -0.27
CA CYS A 234 5.71 -6.14 0.21
C CYS A 234 5.73 -5.04 -0.87
N VAL A 235 5.34 -5.36 -2.08
CA VAL A 235 5.12 -4.37 -3.14
C VAL A 235 3.63 -4.35 -3.45
N PRO A 236 2.91 -3.30 -3.10
CA PRO A 236 1.46 -3.29 -3.26
C PRO A 236 1.00 -3.42 -4.71
N GLU A 237 -0.18 -3.98 -4.86
CA GLU A 237 -0.90 -4.01 -6.12
C GLU A 237 -1.86 -2.84 -6.24
N ILE A 238 -2.02 -2.38 -7.47
CA ILE A 238 -3.06 -1.43 -7.84
C ILE A 238 -4.21 -2.21 -8.47
N VAL A 239 -5.37 -2.18 -7.81
CA VAL A 239 -6.58 -2.88 -8.26
C VAL A 239 -7.58 -1.87 -8.80
N PHE A 240 -8.10 -2.13 -10.00
CA PHE A 240 -9.01 -1.21 -10.67
C PHE A 240 -9.96 -1.91 -11.64
N ASN A 241 -11.00 -1.20 -12.02
CA ASN A 241 -12.07 -1.69 -12.87
C ASN A 241 -11.94 -1.12 -14.28
N THR A 242 -11.94 -1.96 -15.30
CA THR A 242 -11.73 -1.56 -16.69
C THR A 242 -12.90 -1.94 -17.59
N TYR A 243 -13.07 -1.20 -18.70
CA TYR A 243 -14.04 -1.54 -19.73
C TYR A 243 -13.55 -1.14 -21.13
N LYS A 244 -14.20 -1.67 -22.16
CA LYS A 244 -13.88 -1.30 -23.55
C LYS A 244 -14.68 -0.10 -24.02
N TYR A 245 -14.20 0.57 -25.05
CA TYR A 245 -14.81 1.75 -25.64
C TYR A 245 -16.32 1.54 -25.97
N GLY A 246 -17.15 2.44 -25.53
CA GLY A 246 -18.59 2.45 -25.80
C GLY A 246 -19.46 1.55 -24.92
N VAL A 247 -18.90 0.91 -23.89
CA VAL A 247 -19.61 -0.04 -23.02
C VAL A 247 -19.55 0.38 -21.54
N ALA A 248 -19.51 1.67 -21.27
CA ALA A 248 -19.51 2.18 -19.89
C ALA A 248 -20.73 1.72 -19.10
N THR A 249 -20.54 1.35 -17.84
CA THR A 249 -21.52 0.81 -16.88
C THR A 249 -21.88 -0.66 -17.05
N SER A 250 -21.16 -1.40 -17.86
CA SER A 250 -21.34 -2.86 -18.00
C SER A 250 -20.06 -3.52 -18.51
N GLU A 251 -20.03 -4.84 -18.48
CA GLU A 251 -18.90 -5.65 -18.93
C GLU A 251 -17.55 -5.20 -18.30
N GLY A 252 -17.60 -4.80 -17.02
CA GLY A 252 -16.41 -4.38 -16.27
C GLY A 252 -15.49 -5.58 -15.99
N VAL A 253 -14.20 -5.38 -16.22
CA VAL A 253 -13.14 -6.35 -15.97
C VAL A 253 -12.25 -5.84 -14.85
N MET A 254 -12.27 -6.53 -13.70
CA MET A 254 -11.36 -6.23 -12.61
C MET A 254 -9.94 -6.67 -12.95
N ARG A 255 -8.96 -5.89 -12.54
CA ARG A 255 -7.53 -6.13 -12.77
C ARG A 255 -6.72 -5.79 -11.55
N ALA A 256 -5.60 -6.49 -11.39
CA ALA A 256 -4.50 -6.11 -10.52
C ALA A 256 -3.21 -5.98 -11.33
N ILE A 257 -2.44 -4.97 -11.01
CA ILE A 257 -1.09 -4.73 -11.56
C ILE A 257 -0.14 -4.48 -10.39
N ARG A 258 1.12 -4.84 -10.57
CA ARG A 258 2.17 -4.46 -9.61
C ARG A 258 2.34 -2.96 -9.56
N GLY A 259 2.53 -2.43 -8.37
CA GLY A 259 2.70 -1.00 -8.18
C GLY A 259 4.06 -0.47 -8.65
N ASP A 260 5.11 -1.29 -8.57
CA ASP A 260 6.49 -0.92 -8.97
C ASP A 260 6.70 -0.89 -10.49
N THR A 261 6.03 -1.74 -11.24
CA THR A 261 6.30 -1.96 -12.67
C THR A 261 5.10 -1.77 -13.57
N GLY A 262 3.89 -1.80 -13.01
CA GLY A 262 2.65 -1.85 -13.77
C GLY A 262 2.45 -3.20 -14.50
N GLU A 263 3.21 -4.25 -14.16
CA GLU A 263 2.99 -5.58 -14.72
C GLU A 263 1.65 -6.12 -14.28
N GLN A 264 0.84 -6.63 -15.23
CA GLN A 264 -0.47 -7.20 -14.88
C GLN A 264 -0.32 -8.58 -14.26
N LEU A 265 -0.86 -8.74 -13.05
CA LEU A 265 -0.92 -10.01 -12.35
C LEU A 265 -2.11 -10.84 -12.82
N TRP A 266 -3.31 -10.25 -12.78
CA TRP A 266 -4.51 -10.97 -13.20
C TRP A 266 -5.60 -10.05 -13.79
N SER A 267 -6.58 -10.68 -14.44
CA SER A 267 -7.80 -10.03 -14.94
C SER A 267 -8.98 -11.01 -14.88
N VAL A 268 -10.13 -10.54 -14.40
CA VAL A 268 -11.35 -11.36 -14.28
C VAL A 268 -12.20 -11.19 -15.52
N THR A 269 -12.12 -12.15 -16.43
CA THR A 269 -12.75 -12.10 -17.76
C THR A 269 -13.95 -13.04 -17.92
N ASP A 270 -14.33 -13.77 -16.86
CA ASP A 270 -15.54 -14.60 -16.88
C ASP A 270 -16.79 -13.71 -16.79
N PRO A 271 -17.70 -13.76 -17.79
CA PRO A 271 -18.89 -12.91 -17.80
C PRO A 271 -19.85 -13.09 -16.61
N GLU A 272 -19.75 -14.17 -15.86
CA GLU A 272 -20.55 -14.38 -14.65
C GLU A 272 -20.13 -13.44 -13.51
N PHE A 273 -18.88 -12.97 -13.56
CA PHE A 273 -18.25 -12.11 -12.55
C PHE A 273 -17.94 -10.69 -13.07
N TYR A 274 -18.51 -10.29 -14.20
CA TYR A 274 -18.34 -8.91 -14.67
C TYR A 274 -18.91 -7.91 -13.67
N SER A 275 -18.16 -6.85 -13.45
CA SER A 275 -18.54 -5.72 -12.61
C SER A 275 -19.35 -4.66 -13.36
N ASP A 276 -20.03 -3.77 -12.63
CA ASP A 276 -20.38 -2.44 -13.14
C ASP A 276 -19.04 -1.67 -13.32
N SER A 277 -18.68 -1.38 -14.54
CA SER A 277 -17.36 -0.82 -14.86
C SER A 277 -17.09 0.58 -14.29
N THR A 278 -18.04 1.17 -13.63
CA THR A 278 -17.92 2.46 -12.95
C THR A 278 -18.06 2.33 -11.43
N ALA A 279 -18.13 1.10 -10.93
CA ALA A 279 -18.15 0.81 -9.50
C ALA A 279 -16.73 0.83 -8.92
N ASN A 280 -16.65 1.27 -7.68
CA ASN A 280 -15.42 1.36 -6.94
C ASN A 280 -15.24 0.10 -6.10
N PRO A 281 -14.10 -0.60 -6.22
CA PRO A 281 -13.79 -1.77 -5.42
C PRO A 281 -13.44 -1.40 -3.97
N ALA A 282 -13.43 -2.41 -3.12
CA ALA A 282 -12.78 -2.40 -1.82
C ALA A 282 -11.90 -3.66 -1.69
N VAL A 283 -10.85 -3.56 -0.90
CA VAL A 283 -9.89 -4.64 -0.63
C VAL A 283 -9.77 -4.83 0.87
N GLY A 284 -9.69 -6.08 1.31
CA GLY A 284 -9.48 -6.44 2.71
C GLY A 284 -9.54 -7.95 2.90
N ASP A 285 -8.82 -8.47 3.87
CA ASP A 285 -8.85 -9.88 4.27
C ASP A 285 -10.24 -10.19 4.86
N ILE A 286 -11.13 -10.74 4.04
CA ILE A 286 -12.51 -11.04 4.43
C ILE A 286 -12.72 -12.49 4.85
N ASP A 287 -11.78 -13.38 4.58
CA ASP A 287 -11.88 -14.79 4.96
C ASP A 287 -10.87 -15.22 6.03
N GLU A 288 -10.06 -14.27 6.52
CA GLU A 288 -9.06 -14.44 7.59
C GLU A 288 -7.92 -15.42 7.21
N ASP A 289 -7.56 -15.51 5.92
CA ASP A 289 -6.46 -16.36 5.48
C ASP A 289 -5.10 -15.63 5.47
N GLY A 290 -5.09 -14.31 5.70
CA GLY A 290 -3.92 -13.44 5.77
C GLY A 290 -3.55 -12.79 4.45
N ARG A 291 -4.44 -12.82 3.45
CA ARG A 291 -4.34 -12.13 2.17
C ARG A 291 -5.63 -11.38 1.88
N PRO A 292 -5.58 -10.18 1.29
CA PRO A 292 -6.79 -9.41 1.09
C PRO A 292 -7.52 -9.77 -0.21
N GLU A 293 -8.84 -9.92 -0.14
CA GLU A 293 -9.76 -10.11 -1.26
C GLU A 293 -10.27 -8.79 -1.81
N VAL A 294 -10.72 -8.83 -3.05
CA VAL A 294 -11.34 -7.70 -3.76
C VAL A 294 -12.85 -7.89 -3.84
N VAL A 295 -13.61 -6.90 -3.37
CA VAL A 295 -15.07 -6.90 -3.49
C VAL A 295 -15.53 -5.69 -4.30
N VAL A 296 -16.40 -5.92 -5.31
CA VAL A 296 -16.91 -4.87 -6.19
C VAL A 296 -18.38 -5.09 -6.54
N GLN A 297 -19.09 -4.02 -6.90
CA GLN A 297 -20.45 -4.12 -7.45
C GLN A 297 -20.41 -4.77 -8.83
N GLY A 298 -21.18 -5.85 -9.02
CA GLY A 298 -21.43 -6.50 -10.30
C GLY A 298 -22.47 -5.77 -11.16
N GLU A 299 -22.60 -6.17 -12.44
CA GLU A 299 -23.46 -5.50 -13.42
C GLU A 299 -24.93 -5.38 -13.03
N THR A 300 -25.47 -6.33 -12.32
CA THR A 300 -26.89 -6.39 -11.98
C THR A 300 -27.17 -6.17 -10.50
N LYS A 301 -26.36 -5.31 -9.85
CA LYS A 301 -26.56 -4.86 -8.46
C LYS A 301 -26.26 -5.91 -7.38
N TYR A 302 -25.63 -6.99 -7.71
CA TYR A 302 -25.02 -7.93 -6.77
C TYR A 302 -23.58 -7.49 -6.46
N LEU A 303 -22.93 -8.11 -5.50
CA LEU A 303 -21.51 -7.96 -5.27
C LEU A 303 -20.77 -9.17 -5.88
N VAL A 304 -19.53 -8.95 -6.26
CA VAL A 304 -18.58 -9.96 -6.71
C VAL A 304 -17.40 -9.93 -5.75
N ALA A 305 -16.98 -11.06 -5.23
CA ALA A 305 -15.70 -11.20 -4.54
C ALA A 305 -14.72 -12.00 -5.39
N ILE A 306 -13.47 -11.59 -5.31
CA ILE A 306 -12.35 -12.11 -6.09
C ILE A 306 -11.19 -12.30 -5.11
N ASP A 307 -10.56 -13.44 -5.17
CA ASP A 307 -9.41 -13.84 -4.36
C ASP A 307 -8.15 -13.04 -4.75
N ASP A 308 -7.13 -13.06 -3.91
CA ASP A 308 -5.84 -12.39 -4.10
C ASP A 308 -5.22 -12.71 -5.48
N ASP A 309 -5.36 -13.93 -5.96
CA ASP A 309 -4.82 -14.40 -7.24
C ASP A 309 -5.72 -14.14 -8.46
N GLY A 310 -6.84 -13.42 -8.28
CA GLY A 310 -7.82 -13.13 -9.32
C GLY A 310 -8.86 -14.24 -9.53
N THR A 311 -8.89 -15.28 -8.69
CA THR A 311 -9.91 -16.32 -8.74
C THR A 311 -11.24 -15.81 -8.21
N PRO A 312 -12.35 -15.84 -8.96
CA PRO A 312 -13.64 -15.45 -8.43
C PRO A 312 -14.13 -16.36 -7.30
N LEU A 313 -14.52 -15.78 -6.18
CA LEU A 313 -14.98 -16.51 -4.99
C LEU A 313 -16.51 -16.72 -4.99
N TRP A 314 -17.26 -15.62 -5.07
CA TRP A 314 -18.72 -15.67 -5.00
C TRP A 314 -19.39 -14.44 -5.63
N THR A 315 -20.71 -14.56 -5.85
CA THR A 315 -21.62 -13.43 -6.13
C THR A 315 -22.73 -13.40 -5.11
N SER A 316 -23.08 -12.18 -4.63
CA SER A 316 -24.10 -12.00 -3.58
C SER A 316 -25.53 -11.96 -4.13
N GLU A 317 -26.52 -11.86 -3.23
CA GLU A 317 -27.86 -11.35 -3.57
C GLU A 317 -27.80 -9.87 -3.96
N ALA A 318 -28.67 -9.47 -4.89
CA ALA A 318 -28.66 -8.09 -5.38
C ALA A 318 -29.30 -7.11 -4.37
N PHE A 319 -28.64 -5.96 -4.14
CA PHE A 319 -29.22 -4.83 -3.40
C PHE A 319 -30.17 -4.02 -4.29
N ALA A 320 -31.44 -4.01 -3.96
CA ALA A 320 -32.46 -3.34 -4.77
C ALA A 320 -32.24 -1.81 -4.91
N GLY A 321 -31.59 -1.18 -3.92
CA GLY A 321 -31.27 0.24 -3.89
C GLY A 321 -30.11 0.67 -4.77
N ALA A 322 -29.26 -0.27 -5.20
CA ALA A 322 -28.06 0.04 -5.99
C ALA A 322 -28.37 0.65 -7.36
N GLU A 323 -27.53 1.55 -7.80
CA GLU A 323 -27.44 2.08 -9.17
C GLU A 323 -26.00 1.89 -9.67
N SER A 324 -25.63 2.44 -10.80
CA SER A 324 -24.25 2.41 -11.28
C SER A 324 -23.32 3.30 -10.44
N SER A 325 -22.04 3.02 -10.47
CA SER A 325 -20.99 3.73 -9.73
C SER A 325 -21.16 3.64 -8.20
N GLY A 326 -21.56 2.48 -7.70
CA GLY A 326 -21.56 2.22 -6.26
C GLY A 326 -20.15 1.98 -5.74
N ALA A 327 -19.93 2.18 -4.46
CA ALA A 327 -18.71 1.86 -3.75
C ALA A 327 -19.01 0.89 -2.61
N VAL A 328 -18.16 -0.12 -2.50
CA VAL A 328 -18.17 -1.09 -1.39
C VAL A 328 -17.31 -0.54 -0.25
N SER A 329 -17.68 -0.84 0.99
CA SER A 329 -16.83 -0.70 2.16
C SER A 329 -16.73 -2.04 2.89
N ILE A 330 -15.59 -2.32 3.49
CA ILE A 330 -15.35 -3.50 4.32
C ILE A 330 -15.09 -3.02 5.74
N ALA A 331 -15.81 -3.54 6.70
CA ALA A 331 -15.69 -3.19 8.11
C ALA A 331 -16.30 -4.28 9.00
N ASN A 332 -15.75 -4.48 10.19
CA ASN A 332 -16.30 -5.45 11.14
C ASN A 332 -17.53 -4.84 11.86
N MET A 333 -18.71 -5.09 11.32
CA MET A 333 -19.98 -4.52 11.78
C MET A 333 -20.56 -5.19 13.03
N ASP A 334 -20.06 -6.38 13.39
CA ASP A 334 -20.51 -7.09 14.60
C ASP A 334 -19.42 -7.20 15.68
N VAL A 335 -18.24 -6.66 15.41
CA VAL A 335 -17.01 -6.67 16.23
C VAL A 335 -16.57 -8.09 16.64
N GLN A 336 -16.75 -9.06 15.73
CA GLN A 336 -16.41 -10.45 15.95
C GLN A 336 -16.05 -11.17 14.65
N GLY A 337 -14.94 -11.92 14.63
CA GLY A 337 -14.56 -12.75 13.47
C GLY A 337 -14.27 -11.93 12.21
N ALA A 338 -14.54 -12.50 11.07
CA ALA A 338 -14.29 -11.89 9.77
C ALA A 338 -15.15 -10.65 9.53
N ALA A 339 -14.64 -9.69 8.78
CA ALA A 339 -15.32 -8.44 8.47
C ALA A 339 -16.54 -8.64 7.57
N GLU A 340 -17.52 -7.77 7.73
CA GLU A 340 -18.68 -7.68 6.87
C GLU A 340 -18.46 -6.71 5.70
N ILE A 341 -19.26 -6.89 4.65
CA ILE A 341 -19.26 -6.05 3.47
C ILE A 341 -20.48 -5.11 3.52
N VAL A 342 -20.21 -3.82 3.43
CA VAL A 342 -21.21 -2.76 3.45
C VAL A 342 -21.41 -2.20 2.05
N PHE A 343 -22.66 -2.16 1.58
CA PHE A 343 -23.00 -1.62 0.28
C PHE A 343 -24.27 -0.78 0.35
N GLY A 344 -24.12 0.52 0.40
CA GLY A 344 -25.25 1.44 0.63
C GLY A 344 -25.86 1.27 2.02
N ALA A 345 -27.10 0.78 2.09
CA ALA A 345 -27.74 0.44 3.36
C ALA A 345 -27.89 -1.09 3.54
N ALA A 346 -27.07 -1.87 2.90
CA ALA A 346 -27.05 -3.32 3.03
C ALA A 346 -25.76 -3.79 3.68
N VAL A 347 -25.84 -4.85 4.48
CA VAL A 347 -24.69 -5.52 5.11
C VAL A 347 -24.74 -6.99 4.71
N TYR A 348 -23.60 -7.47 4.19
CA TYR A 348 -23.41 -8.85 3.78
C TYR A 348 -22.34 -9.49 4.65
N ALA A 349 -22.47 -10.79 4.87
CA ALA A 349 -21.40 -11.59 5.43
C ALA A 349 -20.24 -11.74 4.42
N ASN A 350 -19.09 -12.16 4.89
CA ASN A 350 -17.90 -12.42 4.09
C ASN A 350 -18.09 -13.47 2.96
N ASP A 351 -19.13 -14.31 3.03
CA ASP A 351 -19.50 -15.27 1.99
C ASP A 351 -20.54 -14.74 0.97
N GLY A 352 -20.85 -13.44 0.99
CA GLY A 352 -21.84 -12.80 0.12
C GLY A 352 -23.30 -12.98 0.55
N THR A 353 -23.55 -13.61 1.70
CA THR A 353 -24.92 -13.75 2.24
C THR A 353 -25.46 -12.41 2.73
N LEU A 354 -26.60 -11.96 2.24
CA LEU A 354 -27.26 -10.74 2.73
C LEU A 354 -27.73 -10.94 4.18
N LEU A 355 -27.15 -10.17 5.10
CA LEU A 355 -27.48 -10.22 6.53
C LEU A 355 -28.66 -9.30 6.86
N TRP A 356 -28.62 -8.09 6.33
CA TRP A 356 -29.61 -7.06 6.61
C TRP A 356 -29.62 -5.98 5.52
N GLU A 357 -30.79 -5.34 5.32
CA GLU A 357 -30.99 -4.25 4.37
C GLU A 357 -31.85 -3.15 4.98
N GLY A 358 -31.36 -1.91 5.01
CA GLY A 358 -32.08 -0.71 5.43
C GLY A 358 -32.93 -0.12 4.31
N GLY A 359 -33.97 0.63 4.68
CA GLY A 359 -34.98 1.16 3.74
C GLY A 359 -34.96 2.68 3.52
N ALA A 360 -33.87 3.39 3.95
CA ALA A 360 -33.79 4.86 3.88
C ALA A 360 -32.58 5.34 3.10
N GLY A 361 -31.75 6.26 3.61
CA GLY A 361 -30.57 6.78 2.95
C GLY A 361 -29.53 5.69 2.65
N ILE A 362 -28.84 5.81 1.52
CA ILE A 362 -27.87 4.84 1.01
C ILE A 362 -26.56 5.51 0.56
N GLY A 363 -26.33 6.79 0.87
CA GLY A 363 -25.16 7.52 0.41
C GLY A 363 -25.23 7.92 -1.06
N ARG A 364 -26.33 8.57 -1.50
CA ARG A 364 -26.56 8.80 -2.91
C ARG A 364 -26.91 10.27 -3.22
N ASP A 365 -26.20 10.85 -4.22
CA ASP A 365 -26.58 12.09 -4.89
C ASP A 365 -26.39 11.94 -6.41
N GLY A 366 -27.36 11.27 -7.05
CA GLY A 366 -27.38 11.02 -8.49
C GLY A 366 -26.62 9.77 -8.97
N GLN A 367 -25.63 9.31 -8.24
CA GLN A 367 -24.87 8.07 -8.44
C GLN A 367 -24.57 7.44 -7.08
N GLY A 368 -24.19 6.19 -7.04
CA GLY A 368 -23.97 5.44 -5.81
C GLY A 368 -24.84 4.19 -5.76
N PRO A 369 -24.88 3.44 -4.67
CA PRO A 369 -24.67 3.89 -3.28
C PRO A 369 -23.21 4.09 -2.89
N ILE A 370 -22.95 5.00 -1.96
CA ILE A 370 -21.64 5.25 -1.32
C ILE A 370 -21.91 5.59 0.13
N SER A 371 -21.63 4.65 1.03
CA SER A 371 -21.81 4.81 2.47
C SER A 371 -20.50 4.98 3.20
N CYS A 372 -20.56 5.48 4.41
CA CYS A 372 -19.45 5.52 5.36
C CYS A 372 -19.73 4.58 6.52
N VAL A 373 -18.70 4.21 7.24
CA VAL A 373 -18.77 3.39 8.46
C VAL A 373 -17.94 4.08 9.52
N ALA A 374 -18.46 4.23 10.73
CA ALA A 374 -17.74 4.80 11.87
C ALA A 374 -18.49 4.54 13.18
N ASP A 375 -17.77 4.42 14.29
CA ASP A 375 -18.36 4.37 15.64
C ASP A 375 -18.70 5.80 16.10
N LEU A 376 -19.95 6.20 15.88
CA LEU A 376 -20.41 7.56 16.21
C LEU A 376 -20.79 7.75 17.67
N ASP A 377 -21.10 6.69 18.43
CA ASP A 377 -21.54 6.84 19.83
C ASP A 377 -20.55 6.29 20.87
N GLY A 378 -19.39 5.81 20.43
CA GLY A 378 -18.31 5.36 21.29
C GLY A 378 -18.56 4.01 21.95
N ASP A 379 -19.44 3.17 21.37
CA ASP A 379 -19.74 1.84 21.91
C ASP A 379 -18.85 0.72 21.32
N LEU A 380 -17.87 1.08 20.47
CA LEU A 380 -16.91 0.26 19.73
C LEU A 380 -17.53 -0.56 18.59
N ARG A 381 -18.78 -0.38 18.30
CA ARG A 381 -19.48 -1.04 17.21
C ARG A 381 -19.86 0.01 16.16
N PRO A 382 -19.31 -0.08 14.95
CA PRO A 382 -19.49 1.00 13.99
C PRO A 382 -20.93 1.09 13.49
N GLU A 383 -21.40 2.32 13.27
CA GLU A 383 -22.63 2.62 12.58
C GLU A 383 -22.45 2.66 11.08
N LEU A 384 -23.51 2.24 10.35
CA LEU A 384 -23.59 2.42 8.91
C LEU A 384 -24.24 3.78 8.60
N ILE A 385 -23.49 4.63 7.89
CA ILE A 385 -23.92 5.98 7.50
C ILE A 385 -24.31 5.97 6.02
N GLY A 386 -25.60 5.79 5.76
CA GLY A 386 -26.20 5.87 4.43
C GLY A 386 -26.59 7.31 4.08
N GLY A 387 -25.58 8.19 3.99
CA GLY A 387 -25.80 9.62 3.72
C GLY A 387 -26.60 10.32 4.82
N ASN A 388 -27.87 10.64 4.56
CA ASN A 388 -28.72 11.33 5.55
C ASN A 388 -29.30 10.41 6.63
N THR A 389 -29.01 9.13 6.62
CA THR A 389 -29.57 8.15 7.55
C THR A 389 -28.45 7.34 8.17
N VAL A 390 -28.43 7.22 9.47
CA VAL A 390 -27.53 6.35 10.21
C VAL A 390 -28.28 5.16 10.79
N TYR A 391 -27.68 4.00 10.63
CA TYR A 391 -28.21 2.73 11.09
C TYR A 391 -27.30 2.13 12.14
N LYS A 392 -27.87 1.64 13.22
CA LYS A 392 -27.21 0.81 14.20
C LYS A 392 -27.42 -0.66 13.90
N THR A 393 -26.37 -1.44 14.06
CA THR A 393 -26.44 -2.90 13.96
C THR A 393 -26.47 -3.54 15.34
N SER A 394 -26.95 -4.77 15.42
CA SER A 394 -27.01 -5.56 16.65
C SER A 394 -27.02 -7.06 16.33
N GLY A 395 -26.75 -7.89 17.34
CA GLY A 395 -26.58 -9.33 17.15
C GLY A 395 -25.22 -9.67 16.54
N SER A 396 -25.05 -10.86 16.00
CA SER A 396 -23.83 -11.27 15.31
C SER A 396 -24.10 -12.26 14.19
N VAL A 397 -23.18 -12.31 13.22
CA VAL A 397 -23.21 -13.29 12.12
C VAL A 397 -23.13 -14.71 12.67
N ALA A 398 -22.18 -14.96 13.56
CA ALA A 398 -22.00 -16.27 14.22
C ALA A 398 -23.22 -16.69 15.05
N GLY A 399 -23.95 -15.74 15.64
CA GLY A 399 -25.21 -16.01 16.37
C GLY A 399 -26.40 -16.25 15.46
N GLY A 400 -26.32 -15.83 14.19
CA GLY A 400 -27.42 -15.88 13.23
C GLY A 400 -28.58 -14.92 13.57
N ASP A 401 -28.30 -13.86 14.32
CA ASP A 401 -29.25 -12.86 14.79
C ASP A 401 -28.86 -11.42 14.43
N PHE A 402 -27.92 -11.26 13.47
CA PHE A 402 -27.53 -9.95 12.95
C PHE A 402 -28.74 -9.17 12.43
N SER A 403 -28.86 -7.93 12.81
CA SER A 403 -29.96 -7.05 12.42
C SER A 403 -29.54 -5.59 12.52
N GLY A 404 -30.30 -4.71 11.85
CA GLY A 404 -30.07 -3.27 11.92
C GLY A 404 -31.34 -2.47 12.03
N GLU A 405 -31.29 -1.25 12.54
CA GLU A 405 -32.38 -0.32 12.64
C GLU A 405 -31.92 1.12 12.38
N ILE A 406 -32.81 1.98 11.94
CA ILE A 406 -32.52 3.41 11.82
C ILE A 406 -32.31 3.98 13.22
N TRP A 407 -31.12 4.50 13.48
CA TRP A 407 -30.85 5.26 14.69
C TRP A 407 -31.39 6.67 14.57
N TRP A 408 -31.01 7.36 13.48
CA TRP A 408 -31.57 8.65 13.15
C TRP A 408 -31.63 8.88 11.63
N GLN A 409 -32.47 9.81 11.21
CA GLN A 409 -32.55 10.30 9.85
C GLN A 409 -32.64 11.82 9.85
N ALA A 410 -31.70 12.49 9.21
CA ALA A 410 -31.69 13.94 9.08
C ALA A 410 -32.80 14.44 8.16
N GLU A 411 -33.27 15.67 8.37
CA GLU A 411 -34.32 16.30 7.54
C GLU A 411 -33.82 16.75 6.16
N VAL A 412 -32.56 16.59 5.86
CA VAL A 412 -31.93 16.84 4.55
C VAL A 412 -32.07 15.61 3.65
N GLY A 413 -31.91 15.77 2.34
CA GLY A 413 -31.94 14.62 1.44
C GLY A 413 -30.64 13.80 1.50
N ASP A 414 -30.68 12.61 0.90
CA ASP A 414 -29.54 11.71 0.80
C ASP A 414 -28.36 12.35 0.08
N GLY A 415 -27.14 11.96 0.42
CA GLY A 415 -25.89 12.55 -0.08
C GLY A 415 -24.66 11.73 0.28
N ARG A 416 -23.48 12.29 0.07
CA ARG A 416 -22.18 11.65 0.30
C ARG A 416 -21.58 12.09 1.62
N CYS A 417 -21.05 11.14 2.37
CA CYS A 417 -20.58 11.36 3.74
C CYS A 417 -19.07 11.46 3.87
N GLY A 418 -18.64 12.09 4.94
CA GLY A 418 -17.33 12.06 5.58
C GLY A 418 -17.53 12.25 7.07
N VAL A 419 -16.60 11.82 7.89
CA VAL A 419 -16.73 11.78 9.36
C VAL A 419 -15.45 12.31 10.00
N ALA A 420 -15.58 13.19 10.97
CA ALA A 420 -14.50 13.68 11.83
C ALA A 420 -15.06 14.40 13.07
N ASP A 421 -14.26 14.55 14.11
CA ASP A 421 -14.55 15.41 15.27
C ASP A 421 -14.02 16.82 14.99
N PHE A 422 -14.93 17.78 14.78
CA PHE A 422 -14.59 19.17 14.44
C PHE A 422 -14.53 20.10 15.63
N ASP A 423 -15.19 19.76 16.72
CA ASP A 423 -15.23 20.63 17.91
C ASP A 423 -14.39 20.12 19.08
N GLY A 424 -13.76 18.96 18.93
CA GLY A 424 -12.83 18.37 19.90
C GLY A 424 -13.54 17.81 21.15
N ASP A 425 -14.83 17.44 21.02
CA ASP A 425 -15.60 16.88 22.14
C ASP A 425 -15.48 15.36 22.27
N GLY A 426 -14.81 14.71 21.32
CA GLY A 426 -14.57 13.28 21.25
C GLY A 426 -15.68 12.50 20.54
N LEU A 427 -16.68 13.17 19.97
CA LEU A 427 -17.78 12.60 19.21
C LEU A 427 -17.80 13.22 17.80
N ALA A 428 -17.74 12.40 16.78
CA ALA A 428 -17.63 12.91 15.42
C ALA A 428 -18.94 13.51 14.88
N GLU A 429 -18.79 14.51 14.02
CA GLU A 429 -19.82 15.01 13.14
C GLU A 429 -19.84 14.24 11.84
N VAL A 430 -21.01 14.20 11.21
CA VAL A 430 -21.18 13.70 9.84
C VAL A 430 -21.27 14.89 8.88
N ILE A 431 -20.29 14.99 8.00
CA ILE A 431 -20.33 15.92 6.87
C ILE A 431 -21.08 15.27 5.72
N LEU A 432 -22.08 15.95 5.21
CA LEU A 432 -22.92 15.48 4.12
C LEU A 432 -22.89 16.46 2.95
N VAL A 433 -22.45 15.99 1.77
CA VAL A 433 -22.47 16.79 0.54
C VAL A 433 -23.61 16.32 -0.36
N ARG A 434 -24.49 17.25 -0.71
CA ARG A 434 -25.60 17.01 -1.62
C ARG A 434 -26.17 18.28 -2.24
N GLY A 435 -26.66 18.18 -3.47
CA GLY A 435 -27.43 19.25 -4.10
C GLY A 435 -26.70 20.60 -4.16
N GLY A 436 -25.36 20.60 -4.28
CA GLY A 436 -24.53 21.81 -4.26
C GLY A 436 -24.35 22.44 -2.88
N GLN A 437 -24.57 21.69 -1.80
CA GLN A 437 -24.43 22.17 -0.42
C GLN A 437 -23.62 21.18 0.43
N ILE A 438 -22.88 21.72 1.39
CA ILE A 438 -22.24 21.00 2.49
C ILE A 438 -23.10 21.19 3.73
N TYR A 439 -23.37 20.11 4.45
CA TYR A 439 -24.06 20.11 5.74
C TYR A 439 -23.15 19.48 6.79
N ALA A 440 -23.07 20.10 7.96
CA ALA A 440 -22.57 19.46 9.17
C ALA A 440 -23.77 18.95 9.99
N LEU A 441 -23.77 17.67 10.30
CA LEU A 441 -24.80 17.00 11.07
C LEU A 441 -24.19 16.51 12.40
N ASN A 442 -24.90 16.71 13.50
CA ASN A 442 -24.51 16.09 14.75
C ASN A 442 -24.56 14.56 14.64
N GLY A 443 -23.44 13.88 14.88
CA GLY A 443 -23.31 12.43 14.70
C GLY A 443 -24.24 11.59 15.56
N GLN A 444 -24.66 12.13 16.73
CA GLN A 444 -25.52 11.43 17.68
C GLN A 444 -27.01 11.56 17.36
N THR A 445 -27.42 12.65 16.69
CA THR A 445 -28.85 13.00 16.57
C THR A 445 -29.32 13.22 15.14
N GLY A 446 -28.38 13.45 14.19
CA GLY A 446 -28.68 13.85 12.83
C GLY A 446 -29.23 15.29 12.71
N GLU A 447 -29.17 16.10 13.79
CA GLU A 447 -29.54 17.53 13.73
C GLU A 447 -28.55 18.27 12.83
N THR A 448 -29.03 19.10 11.92
CA THR A 448 -28.21 19.96 11.09
C THR A 448 -27.62 21.11 11.94
N LEU A 449 -26.32 21.08 12.19
CA LEU A 449 -25.58 22.12 12.93
C LEU A 449 -25.37 23.36 12.05
N ALA A 450 -24.95 23.16 10.82
CA ALA A 450 -24.73 24.22 9.84
C ALA A 450 -24.88 23.73 8.40
N SER A 451 -24.95 24.68 7.46
CA SER A 451 -24.90 24.37 6.04
C SER A 451 -24.18 25.48 5.26
N PHE A 452 -23.51 25.08 4.17
CA PHE A 452 -22.77 25.96 3.28
C PHE A 452 -23.15 25.71 1.82
N ASN A 453 -23.37 26.77 1.03
CA ASN A 453 -23.63 26.64 -0.40
C ASN A 453 -22.31 26.68 -1.16
N ILE A 454 -22.01 25.62 -1.91
CA ILE A 454 -20.82 25.59 -2.78
C ILE A 454 -20.96 26.65 -3.85
N PRO A 455 -19.98 27.58 -4.00
CA PRO A 455 -20.06 28.69 -4.93
C PRO A 455 -20.32 28.20 -6.37
N GLY A 456 -21.41 28.65 -7.00
CA GLY A 456 -21.74 28.31 -8.39
C GLY A 456 -22.23 26.88 -8.64
N SER A 457 -22.39 26.07 -7.60
CA SER A 457 -23.04 24.76 -7.66
C SER A 457 -24.52 24.85 -7.36
N ASP A 458 -25.34 24.07 -8.04
CA ASP A 458 -26.80 24.11 -7.93
C ASP A 458 -27.49 22.74 -7.88
N ASP A 459 -26.77 21.60 -8.02
CA ASP A 459 -27.47 20.32 -8.05
C ASP A 459 -26.76 19.12 -7.39
N ARG A 460 -25.45 19.00 -7.39
CA ARG A 460 -24.69 17.84 -6.89
C ARG A 460 -23.39 18.25 -6.23
N GLY A 461 -22.69 17.27 -5.65
CA GLY A 461 -21.34 17.43 -5.12
C GLY A 461 -20.61 16.10 -5.02
N GLY A 462 -19.28 16.17 -4.97
CA GLY A 462 -18.38 15.05 -4.74
C GLY A 462 -18.41 14.57 -3.29
N ALA A 463 -17.79 13.44 -3.03
CA ALA A 463 -17.56 13.00 -1.67
C ALA A 463 -16.57 13.97 -0.96
N PRO A 464 -16.86 14.39 0.29
CA PRO A 464 -15.96 15.29 1.00
C PRO A 464 -14.68 14.58 1.43
N ASN A 465 -13.56 15.26 1.37
CA ASN A 465 -12.38 14.92 2.15
C ASN A 465 -12.25 15.85 3.36
N ILE A 466 -11.56 15.37 4.39
CA ILE A 466 -11.40 16.07 5.65
C ILE A 466 -9.93 15.98 6.04
N ALA A 467 -9.29 17.13 6.24
CA ALA A 467 -7.92 17.26 6.68
C ALA A 467 -7.67 18.69 7.20
N ASP A 468 -6.54 18.94 7.82
CA ASP A 468 -6.06 20.29 8.09
C ASP A 468 -5.43 20.87 6.80
N PHE A 469 -6.14 21.75 6.11
CA PHE A 469 -5.64 22.35 4.87
C PHE A 469 -4.80 23.59 5.13
N ASN A 470 -4.97 24.23 6.27
CA ASN A 470 -4.37 25.52 6.53
C ASN A 470 -3.23 25.47 7.57
N GLY A 471 -2.98 24.32 8.18
CA GLY A 471 -1.94 24.10 9.18
C GLY A 471 -2.27 24.71 10.55
N ASP A 472 -3.57 24.86 10.90
CA ASP A 472 -3.97 25.43 12.18
C ASP A 472 -4.32 24.39 13.24
N GLY A 473 -4.23 23.11 12.89
CA GLY A 473 -4.51 21.97 13.76
C GLY A 473 -6.00 21.64 13.90
N GLN A 474 -6.88 22.26 13.10
CA GLN A 474 -8.31 21.94 13.03
C GLN A 474 -8.65 21.35 11.66
N MET A 475 -9.63 20.45 11.65
CA MET A 475 -10.04 19.83 10.40
C MET A 475 -10.90 20.76 9.55
N ASP A 476 -10.56 20.85 8.27
CA ASP A 476 -11.28 21.54 7.23
C ASP A 476 -11.96 20.53 6.29
N ILE A 477 -12.79 21.02 5.37
CA ILE A 477 -13.54 20.17 4.45
C ILE A 477 -13.30 20.65 3.02
N GLY A 478 -12.81 19.73 2.17
CA GLY A 478 -12.68 19.92 0.73
C GLY A 478 -13.75 19.13 -0.03
N THR A 479 -14.34 19.72 -1.07
CA THR A 479 -15.27 19.01 -1.97
C THR A 479 -15.45 19.73 -3.30
N ALA A 480 -15.74 18.95 -4.33
CA ALA A 480 -16.14 19.47 -5.62
C ALA A 480 -17.66 19.68 -5.70
N GLY A 481 -18.07 20.66 -6.48
CA GLY A 481 -19.47 20.87 -6.80
C GLY A 481 -19.65 21.61 -8.10
N SER A 482 -20.20 20.95 -9.12
CA SER A 482 -20.33 21.50 -10.46
C SER A 482 -18.95 21.94 -11.00
N THR A 483 -18.79 23.16 -11.44
CA THR A 483 -17.54 23.71 -11.98
C THR A 483 -16.69 24.42 -10.92
N ARG A 484 -16.74 23.92 -9.68
CA ARG A 484 -16.00 24.47 -8.56
C ARG A 484 -15.45 23.38 -7.67
N TYR A 485 -14.27 23.61 -7.15
CA TYR A 485 -13.76 22.95 -5.94
C TYR A 485 -13.76 23.99 -4.81
N VAL A 486 -14.11 23.60 -3.59
CA VAL A 486 -14.15 24.52 -2.44
C VAL A 486 -13.52 23.88 -1.22
N VAL A 487 -12.80 24.67 -0.44
CA VAL A 487 -12.32 24.32 0.89
C VAL A 487 -12.96 25.27 1.91
N VAL A 488 -13.51 24.68 2.97
CA VAL A 488 -14.19 25.41 4.05
C VAL A 488 -13.74 24.89 5.42
N THR A 489 -13.54 25.79 6.35
CA THR A 489 -13.39 25.47 7.79
C THR A 489 -14.76 25.32 8.42
N PHE A 490 -14.91 24.42 9.39
CA PHE A 490 -16.07 24.28 10.25
C PHE A 490 -15.65 24.34 11.72
N ASP A 491 -16.16 25.32 12.47
CA ASP A 491 -15.79 25.56 13.87
C ASP A 491 -16.75 24.91 14.88
N GLY A 492 -17.47 23.84 14.50
CA GLY A 492 -18.52 23.20 15.29
C GLY A 492 -19.89 23.91 15.18
N THR A 493 -19.94 25.14 14.63
CA THR A 493 -21.16 25.93 14.54
C THR A 493 -21.39 26.62 13.21
N THR A 494 -20.33 27.04 12.53
CA THR A 494 -20.42 27.82 11.28
C THR A 494 -19.34 27.41 10.29
N PHE A 495 -19.70 27.48 9.01
CA PHE A 495 -18.73 27.32 7.92
C PHE A 495 -18.10 28.67 7.54
N THR A 496 -16.78 28.65 7.31
CA THR A 496 -16.03 29.76 6.71
C THR A 496 -15.31 29.25 5.47
N GLN A 497 -15.46 29.92 4.32
CA GLN A 497 -14.73 29.56 3.12
C GLN A 497 -13.26 29.96 3.27
N LEU A 498 -12.34 29.02 3.06
CA LEU A 498 -10.92 29.32 2.88
C LEU A 498 -10.70 29.79 1.44
N TRP A 499 -11.00 28.95 0.46
CA TRP A 499 -10.89 29.32 -0.94
C TRP A 499 -11.83 28.46 -1.82
N TYR A 500 -11.99 28.85 -3.08
CA TYR A 500 -12.55 27.99 -4.13
C TYR A 500 -11.76 28.14 -5.43
N ALA A 501 -11.73 27.06 -6.23
CA ALA A 501 -11.14 27.06 -7.57
C ALA A 501 -12.21 26.82 -8.65
N VAL A 502 -11.94 27.31 -9.87
CA VAL A 502 -12.75 27.00 -11.05
C VAL A 502 -12.23 25.73 -11.69
N THR A 503 -13.12 24.77 -11.90
CA THR A 503 -12.81 23.46 -12.48
C THR A 503 -13.59 23.21 -13.77
N GLU A 504 -13.28 22.14 -14.48
CA GLU A 504 -13.96 21.75 -15.71
C GLU A 504 -14.83 20.48 -15.52
N ASP A 505 -15.47 20.28 -14.37
CA ASP A 505 -16.45 19.21 -14.15
C ASP A 505 -17.89 19.72 -14.41
N ASP A 506 -18.29 19.76 -15.68
CA ASP A 506 -19.62 20.24 -16.09
C ASP A 506 -20.63 19.10 -16.35
N SER A 507 -20.15 17.85 -16.52
CA SER A 507 -21.00 16.75 -16.95
C SER A 507 -21.64 15.97 -15.81
N SER A 508 -20.88 15.46 -14.84
CA SER A 508 -21.38 14.59 -13.78
C SER A 508 -21.54 15.31 -12.44
N ARG A 509 -20.59 16.16 -12.07
CA ARG A 509 -20.62 17.03 -10.89
C ARG A 509 -20.60 16.25 -9.56
N VAL A 510 -19.96 15.06 -9.55
CA VAL A 510 -19.95 14.14 -8.41
C VAL A 510 -18.55 13.60 -8.13
N THR A 511 -17.55 14.10 -8.86
CA THR A 511 -16.16 13.68 -8.74
C THR A 511 -15.63 13.95 -7.35
N GLY A 512 -14.98 12.97 -6.76
CA GLY A 512 -14.30 13.09 -5.47
C GLY A 512 -12.93 13.74 -5.60
N SER A 513 -12.23 13.79 -4.50
CA SER A 513 -10.84 14.23 -4.37
C SER A 513 -10.18 13.46 -3.25
N SER A 514 -8.86 13.50 -3.20
CA SER A 514 -8.07 13.11 -2.04
C SER A 514 -7.19 14.26 -1.59
N VAL A 515 -6.56 14.10 -0.46
CA VAL A 515 -5.67 15.09 0.13
C VAL A 515 -4.45 14.40 0.70
N PHE A 516 -3.31 15.09 0.64
CA PHE A 516 -2.07 14.63 1.22
C PHE A 516 -1.13 15.83 1.40
N ASP A 517 -0.31 15.82 2.42
CA ASP A 517 0.73 16.82 2.64
C ASP A 517 2.03 16.27 2.03
N PHE A 518 2.29 16.63 0.75
CA PHE A 518 3.39 16.07 -0.01
C PHE A 518 4.76 16.61 0.39
N ASP A 519 4.81 17.84 0.89
CA ASP A 519 6.07 18.52 1.21
C ASP A 519 6.32 18.65 2.72
N GLY A 520 5.44 18.06 3.56
CA GLY A 520 5.61 17.97 5.00
C GLY A 520 5.48 19.31 5.71
N ASP A 521 4.80 20.32 5.12
CA ASP A 521 4.68 21.65 5.71
C ASP A 521 3.53 21.78 6.73
N GLY A 522 2.79 20.65 6.94
CA GLY A 522 1.65 20.57 7.84
C GLY A 522 0.34 21.09 7.22
N ARG A 523 0.31 21.33 5.91
CA ARG A 523 -0.88 21.75 5.16
C ARG A 523 -1.14 20.74 4.06
N ASN A 524 -2.34 20.17 4.06
CA ASN A 524 -2.64 19.15 3.08
C ASN A 524 -2.99 19.74 1.72
N GLU A 525 -2.31 19.29 0.66
CA GLU A 525 -2.62 19.58 -0.72
C GLU A 525 -3.87 18.84 -1.16
N VAL A 526 -4.62 19.46 -2.09
CA VAL A 526 -5.80 18.86 -2.71
C VAL A 526 -5.43 18.26 -4.05
N ILE A 527 -5.69 16.97 -4.21
CA ILE A 527 -5.56 16.28 -5.49
C ILE A 527 -6.95 16.14 -6.12
N TYR A 528 -7.17 16.80 -7.23
CA TYR A 528 -8.45 16.80 -7.93
C TYR A 528 -8.31 16.57 -9.43
N ASN A 529 -9.02 15.57 -9.94
CA ASN A 529 -9.07 15.25 -11.36
C ASN A 529 -10.44 15.61 -11.93
N ASP A 530 -10.52 16.73 -12.66
CA ASP A 530 -11.73 17.11 -13.38
C ASP A 530 -11.82 16.42 -14.77
N GLU A 531 -12.70 16.87 -15.65
CA GLU A 531 -12.87 16.27 -16.99
C GLU A 531 -11.59 16.24 -17.81
N LYS A 532 -10.66 17.18 -17.61
CA LYS A 532 -9.52 17.42 -18.51
C LYS A 532 -8.18 17.52 -17.83
N TYR A 533 -8.13 17.77 -16.54
CA TYR A 533 -6.88 18.04 -15.84
C TYR A 533 -6.84 17.34 -14.49
N ILE A 534 -5.70 16.73 -14.22
CA ILE A 534 -5.26 16.46 -12.86
C ILE A 534 -4.64 17.76 -12.31
N ARG A 535 -5.01 18.14 -11.09
CA ARG A 535 -4.47 19.32 -10.41
C ARG A 535 -4.09 18.97 -8.99
N ILE A 536 -3.02 19.59 -8.53
CA ILE A 536 -2.66 19.62 -7.12
C ILE A 536 -2.69 21.09 -6.69
N TYR A 537 -3.59 21.39 -5.79
CA TYR A 537 -3.75 22.73 -5.22
C TYR A 537 -3.06 22.77 -3.86
N PRO A 538 -2.38 23.87 -3.50
CA PRO A 538 -1.94 24.06 -2.12
C PRO A 538 -3.14 24.11 -1.17
N GLY A 539 -2.94 23.72 0.07
CA GLY A 539 -4.00 23.76 1.10
C GLY A 539 -4.59 25.15 1.31
N VAL A 540 -3.75 26.18 1.18
CA VAL A 540 -4.15 27.59 1.21
C VAL A 540 -3.57 28.36 0.04
N GLU A 541 -4.20 29.49 -0.32
CA GLU A 541 -3.62 30.41 -1.31
C GLU A 541 -2.23 30.86 -0.86
N PRO A 542 -1.17 30.74 -1.70
CA PRO A 542 0.21 31.03 -1.27
C PRO A 542 0.40 32.45 -0.72
N ASP A 543 -0.30 33.45 -1.27
CA ASP A 543 -0.25 34.83 -0.79
C ASP A 543 -0.85 35.00 0.63
N CYS A 544 -1.69 34.06 1.09
CA CYS A 544 -2.27 34.07 2.44
C CYS A 544 -1.25 33.66 3.52
N THR A 545 -0.19 32.98 3.16
CA THR A 545 0.88 32.59 4.09
C THR A 545 1.84 33.74 4.40
N LEU A 546 1.76 34.83 3.66
CA LEU A 546 2.63 36.00 3.81
C LEU A 546 2.16 36.93 4.98
N ASP A 547 3.09 37.64 5.61
CA ASP A 547 2.78 38.64 6.63
C ASP A 547 3.30 40.04 6.19
N PRO A 548 2.44 41.00 5.82
CA PRO A 548 0.99 40.89 5.69
C PRO A 548 0.59 40.03 4.45
N PRO A 549 -0.62 39.47 4.42
CA PRO A 549 -1.11 38.73 3.26
C PRO A 549 -1.01 39.49 1.95
N GLY A 550 -0.67 38.78 0.89
CA GLY A 550 -0.49 39.32 -0.45
C GLY A 550 -1.80 39.62 -1.18
N PRO A 551 -1.75 40.19 -2.38
CA PRO A 551 -2.95 40.58 -3.13
C PRO A 551 -3.75 39.40 -3.72
N LEU A 552 -3.16 38.21 -3.84
CA LEU A 552 -3.85 37.01 -4.28
C LEU A 552 -4.49 36.24 -3.13
N CYS A 553 -4.35 36.67 -1.88
CA CYS A 553 -5.13 36.15 -0.75
C CYS A 553 -6.55 36.74 -0.82
N ASP A 554 -7.38 36.23 -1.73
CA ASP A 554 -8.71 36.80 -2.01
C ASP A 554 -9.86 35.76 -1.94
N GLY A 555 -9.54 34.52 -1.58
CA GLY A 555 -10.47 33.39 -1.45
C GLY A 555 -10.77 32.70 -2.79
N VAL A 556 -9.92 32.92 -3.82
CA VAL A 556 -10.04 32.31 -5.14
C VAL A 556 -8.72 31.74 -5.60
N MET A 557 -8.55 30.44 -5.53
CA MET A 557 -7.40 29.74 -6.05
C MET A 557 -7.41 29.79 -7.58
N ASP A 558 -6.55 30.60 -8.18
CA ASP A 558 -6.47 30.72 -9.63
C ASP A 558 -5.39 29.82 -10.26
N ASP A 559 -5.36 29.70 -11.58
CA ASP A 559 -4.42 28.82 -12.31
C ASP A 559 -2.94 29.16 -12.07
N THR A 560 -2.60 30.32 -11.50
CA THR A 560 -1.20 30.72 -11.21
C THR A 560 -0.75 30.30 -9.80
N GLU A 561 -1.67 29.83 -8.98
CA GLU A 561 -1.45 29.39 -7.60
C GLU A 561 -1.46 27.87 -7.46
N VAL A 562 -1.84 27.15 -8.52
CA VAL A 562 -1.85 25.70 -8.58
C VAL A 562 -0.42 25.18 -8.55
N LEU A 563 -0.11 24.24 -7.65
CA LEU A 563 1.23 23.63 -7.54
C LEU A 563 1.56 22.81 -8.79
N PHE A 564 0.59 22.02 -9.24
CA PHE A 564 0.75 21.18 -10.41
C PHE A 564 -0.54 21.08 -11.21
N ARG A 565 -0.40 21.01 -12.53
CA ARG A 565 -1.49 20.76 -13.44
C ARG A 565 -0.99 20.07 -14.70
N ASP A 566 -1.53 18.92 -15.01
CA ASP A 566 -1.31 18.26 -16.29
C ASP A 566 -2.63 17.84 -16.94
N TYR A 567 -2.58 17.53 -18.23
CA TYR A 567 -3.76 17.07 -18.93
C TYR A 567 -4.04 15.62 -18.55
N ASN A 568 -5.22 15.39 -18.01
CA ASN A 568 -5.77 14.07 -17.83
C ASN A 568 -7.24 14.04 -18.27
N SER A 569 -7.67 12.97 -18.91
CA SER A 569 -9.06 12.80 -19.28
C SER A 569 -9.78 11.89 -18.30
N SER A 570 -10.77 12.43 -17.59
CA SER A 570 -11.64 11.71 -16.68
C SER A 570 -13.09 11.71 -17.18
N ARG A 571 -13.82 10.67 -16.80
CA ARG A 571 -15.26 10.60 -17.01
C ARG A 571 -16.04 11.33 -15.92
N THR A 572 -15.36 11.76 -14.89
CA THR A 572 -15.87 12.53 -13.74
C THR A 572 -17.08 11.87 -13.08
N ARG A 573 -17.01 10.54 -12.85
CA ARG A 573 -18.05 9.85 -12.11
C ARG A 573 -17.82 9.99 -10.60
N THR A 574 -17.42 8.90 -9.93
CA THR A 574 -17.12 8.90 -8.50
C THR A 574 -15.63 8.64 -8.23
N GLU A 575 -14.86 8.53 -9.31
CA GLU A 575 -13.42 8.36 -9.26
C GLU A 575 -12.72 9.58 -8.67
N TYR A 576 -11.60 9.34 -8.04
CA TYR A 576 -10.64 10.35 -7.57
C TYR A 576 -9.25 9.72 -7.52
N PRO A 577 -8.17 10.54 -7.58
CA PRO A 577 -6.81 10.09 -7.37
C PRO A 577 -6.60 9.56 -5.95
N VAL A 578 -5.68 8.63 -5.75
CA VAL A 578 -5.29 8.15 -4.42
C VAL A 578 -3.79 8.35 -4.23
N VAL A 579 -3.35 8.43 -2.99
CA VAL A 579 -1.95 8.57 -2.61
C VAL A 579 -1.57 7.40 -1.72
N ALA A 580 -0.58 6.63 -2.14
CA ALA A 580 -0.05 5.48 -1.39
C ALA A 580 1.37 5.20 -1.85
N ASP A 581 2.18 4.58 -1.01
CA ASP A 581 3.41 3.92 -1.43
C ASP A 581 3.04 2.69 -2.26
N VAL A 582 3.30 2.70 -3.55
CA VAL A 582 2.88 1.61 -4.44
C VAL A 582 4.03 0.73 -4.92
N ASP A 583 5.27 1.17 -4.77
CA ASP A 583 6.44 0.40 -5.18
C ASP A 583 7.26 -0.13 -4.00
N GLY A 584 6.81 0.16 -2.78
CA GLY A 584 7.39 -0.34 -1.55
C GLY A 584 8.64 0.41 -1.11
N ASP A 585 8.87 1.62 -1.61
CA ASP A 585 10.02 2.45 -1.27
C ASP A 585 9.78 3.38 -0.07
N PHE A 586 8.57 3.33 0.49
CA PHE A 586 8.06 4.15 1.60
C PHE A 586 7.78 5.61 1.27
N LYS A 587 7.92 6.05 0.04
CA LYS A 587 7.53 7.38 -0.43
C LYS A 587 6.08 7.37 -0.94
N ALA A 588 5.59 8.52 -1.24
CA ALA A 588 4.22 8.68 -1.71
C ALA A 588 4.15 8.73 -3.23
N GLU A 589 3.36 7.88 -3.84
CA GLU A 589 2.97 7.98 -5.24
C GLU A 589 1.53 8.44 -5.38
N LEU A 590 1.27 9.12 -6.48
CA LEU A 590 -0.04 9.55 -6.91
C LEU A 590 -0.57 8.59 -7.98
N VAL A 591 -1.66 7.89 -7.68
CA VAL A 591 -2.31 6.95 -8.60
C VAL A 591 -3.66 7.51 -9.05
N PHE A 592 -3.88 7.57 -10.37
CA PHE A 592 -5.14 8.06 -10.89
C PHE A 592 -5.58 7.37 -12.18
N SER A 593 -6.91 7.33 -12.34
CA SER A 593 -7.57 6.75 -13.49
C SER A 593 -7.64 7.71 -14.68
N THR A 594 -7.52 7.16 -15.90
CA THR A 594 -7.72 7.90 -17.14
C THR A 594 -8.74 7.23 -18.05
N ASN A 595 -9.47 8.02 -18.83
CA ASN A 595 -10.58 7.53 -19.64
C ASN A 595 -10.71 8.24 -20.98
N ALA A 596 -10.57 7.51 -22.07
CA ALA A 596 -10.71 8.04 -23.43
C ALA A 596 -12.10 7.82 -24.07
N ASP A 597 -13.03 7.12 -23.38
CA ASP A 597 -14.41 6.92 -23.90
C ASP A 597 -15.31 8.14 -23.65
N ILE A 598 -14.80 9.32 -23.99
CA ILE A 598 -15.44 10.62 -23.84
C ILE A 598 -15.01 11.56 -24.96
N SER A 599 -15.76 12.62 -25.21
CA SER A 599 -15.50 13.52 -26.33
C SER A 599 -14.20 14.34 -26.23
N TRP A 600 -13.65 14.48 -25.03
CA TRP A 600 -12.36 15.13 -24.72
C TRP A 600 -11.27 14.12 -24.38
N GLY A 601 -11.54 12.82 -24.44
CA GLY A 601 -10.63 11.76 -24.04
C GLY A 601 -9.36 11.69 -24.89
N ARG A 602 -8.23 11.39 -24.24
CA ARG A 602 -6.92 11.18 -24.86
C ARG A 602 -6.23 9.94 -24.34
N ASP A 603 -6.25 9.76 -23.05
CA ASP A 603 -5.54 8.72 -22.34
C ASP A 603 -6.52 7.73 -21.73
N ALA A 604 -6.11 6.48 -21.50
CA ALA A 604 -6.93 5.45 -20.91
C ALA A 604 -6.08 4.50 -20.08
N GLY A 605 -6.50 4.19 -18.86
CA GLY A 605 -5.82 3.27 -17.95
C GLY A 605 -5.57 3.84 -16.57
N ILE A 606 -4.41 3.53 -16.03
CA ILE A 606 -3.89 4.03 -14.75
C ILE A 606 -2.58 4.75 -15.01
N GLU A 607 -2.37 5.88 -14.37
CA GLU A 607 -1.08 6.55 -14.31
C GLU A 607 -0.60 6.56 -12.84
N VAL A 608 0.68 6.28 -12.67
CA VAL A 608 1.41 6.38 -11.40
C VAL A 608 2.47 7.45 -11.53
N TRP A 609 2.50 8.37 -10.60
CA TRP A 609 3.39 9.51 -10.62
C TRP A 609 4.04 9.68 -9.25
N GLY A 610 5.37 9.89 -9.23
CA GLY A 610 6.16 10.27 -8.08
C GLY A 610 6.80 11.66 -8.27
N ASP A 611 7.64 12.08 -7.33
CA ASP A 611 8.45 13.29 -7.49
C ASP A 611 9.71 13.00 -8.28
N ALA A 612 10.11 13.93 -9.16
CA ALA A 612 11.29 13.75 -10.02
C ALA A 612 12.62 13.66 -9.25
N LEU A 613 12.64 14.11 -8.00
CA LEU A 613 13.79 14.12 -7.10
C LEU A 613 13.51 13.33 -5.81
N ASP A 614 12.42 12.57 -5.80
CA ASP A 614 12.00 11.77 -4.66
C ASP A 614 11.84 12.60 -3.36
N ASN A 615 11.23 13.77 -3.50
CA ASN A 615 11.09 14.74 -2.40
C ASN A 615 9.77 14.59 -1.62
N TRP A 616 8.82 13.78 -2.11
CA TRP A 616 7.55 13.63 -1.41
C TRP A 616 7.75 12.85 -0.10
N VAL A 617 6.97 13.18 0.90
CA VAL A 617 7.07 12.51 2.20
C VAL A 617 6.60 11.07 2.13
N GLY A 618 7.02 10.26 3.11
CA GLY A 618 6.62 8.87 3.23
C GLY A 618 5.13 8.68 3.51
N THR A 619 4.57 7.56 3.06
CA THR A 619 3.17 7.20 3.30
C THR A 619 2.99 5.69 3.50
N ARG A 620 1.74 5.27 3.75
CA ARG A 620 1.38 3.86 3.90
C ARG A 620 1.15 3.18 2.54
N PRO A 621 1.49 1.89 2.41
CA PRO A 621 1.33 1.12 1.18
C PRO A 621 -0.11 0.61 0.97
N VAL A 622 -1.12 1.35 1.43
CA VAL A 622 -2.51 0.92 1.37
C VAL A 622 -3.49 2.08 1.17
N TRP A 623 -4.45 1.86 0.25
CA TRP A 623 -5.67 2.63 0.09
C TRP A 623 -6.79 1.68 -0.31
N ASN A 624 -7.49 1.11 0.67
CA ASN A 624 -8.29 -0.09 0.45
C ASN A 624 -9.71 0.14 -0.09
N GLN A 625 -10.26 1.34 0.01
CA GLN A 625 -11.67 1.58 -0.34
C GLN A 625 -12.01 3.07 -0.52
N HIS A 626 -13.20 3.38 -1.07
CA HIS A 626 -13.68 4.74 -1.28
C HIS A 626 -13.79 5.56 0.03
N SER A 627 -14.18 4.93 1.10
CA SER A 627 -14.34 5.56 2.42
C SER A 627 -13.06 5.44 3.28
N TYR A 628 -11.90 5.39 2.63
CA TYR A 628 -10.62 5.22 3.31
C TYR A 628 -10.37 6.27 4.38
N HIS A 629 -9.93 5.81 5.52
CA HIS A 629 -9.33 6.57 6.62
C HIS A 629 -8.34 5.65 7.33
N ILE A 630 -7.37 6.21 8.01
CA ILE A 630 -6.16 5.48 8.41
C ILE A 630 -6.41 4.29 9.33
N THR A 631 -7.46 4.33 10.16
CA THR A 631 -7.76 3.28 11.16
C THR A 631 -8.59 2.11 10.62
N ASN A 632 -9.12 2.22 9.40
CA ASN A 632 -10.05 1.20 8.87
C ASN A 632 -9.37 -0.04 8.29
N VAL A 633 -8.05 -0.02 8.12
CA VAL A 633 -7.28 -1.12 7.52
C VAL A 633 -5.85 -1.15 8.02
N GLY A 634 -5.30 -2.34 8.23
CA GLY A 634 -3.86 -2.58 8.44
C GLY A 634 -3.06 -2.38 7.15
N ILE A 635 -1.74 -2.23 7.26
CA ILE A 635 -0.86 -2.13 6.07
C ILE A 635 -0.84 -3.44 5.27
N ASP A 636 -1.16 -4.55 5.90
CA ASP A 636 -1.27 -5.90 5.35
C ASP A 636 -2.67 -6.23 4.78
N GLY A 637 -3.56 -5.24 4.67
CA GLY A 637 -4.92 -5.44 4.20
C GLY A 637 -5.90 -6.01 5.23
N THR A 638 -5.45 -6.31 6.47
CA THR A 638 -6.32 -6.80 7.54
C THR A 638 -7.33 -5.74 7.96
N ILE A 639 -8.57 -6.16 8.19
CA ILE A 639 -9.63 -5.29 8.70
C ILE A 639 -9.71 -5.45 10.22
N PRO A 640 -9.55 -4.37 11.01
CA PRO A 640 -9.56 -4.48 12.46
C PRO A 640 -10.90 -5.01 12.98
N VAL A 641 -10.87 -5.97 13.90
CA VAL A 641 -12.08 -6.48 14.57
C VAL A 641 -12.79 -5.38 15.36
N ILE A 642 -12.01 -4.51 15.97
CA ILE A 642 -12.49 -3.27 16.61
C ILE A 642 -11.66 -2.15 16.02
N GLU A 643 -12.29 -1.30 15.24
CA GLU A 643 -11.66 -0.11 14.71
C GLU A 643 -11.57 0.97 15.80
N GLU A 644 -10.39 1.53 16.01
CA GLU A 644 -10.24 2.73 16.83
C GLU A 644 -10.74 3.95 16.07
N SER A 645 -11.58 4.76 16.71
CA SER A 645 -12.05 6.02 16.10
C SER A 645 -10.87 6.94 15.79
N SER A 646 -10.70 7.31 14.53
CA SER A 646 -9.52 8.06 14.07
C SER A 646 -9.31 9.39 14.81
N TRP A 647 -10.38 10.03 15.30
CA TRP A 647 -10.33 11.27 16.09
C TRP A 647 -9.96 11.08 17.57
N LEU A 648 -9.90 9.84 18.08
CA LEU A 648 -9.56 9.53 19.47
C LEU A 648 -8.11 9.04 19.64
N VAL A 649 -7.34 8.90 18.58
CA VAL A 649 -5.95 8.45 18.65
C VAL A 649 -5.09 9.49 19.36
N PRO A 650 -4.12 9.08 20.25
CA PRO A 650 -3.39 10.00 21.14
C PRO A 650 -2.61 11.11 20.42
N GLU A 651 -2.41 12.20 21.19
CA GLU A 651 -1.70 13.43 20.77
C GLU A 651 -0.44 13.17 19.95
N GLY A 652 -0.36 13.75 18.77
CA GLY A 652 0.86 13.82 17.96
C GLY A 652 0.68 13.35 16.52
N ASP A 653 -0.39 12.64 16.22
CA ASP A 653 -0.65 12.18 14.86
C ASP A 653 -2.08 12.56 14.42
N PRO A 654 -2.25 13.36 13.37
CA PRO A 654 -3.55 13.90 12.98
C PRO A 654 -4.40 12.87 12.23
N TYR A 655 -4.76 11.77 12.88
CA TYR A 655 -5.64 10.76 12.28
C TYR A 655 -7.09 11.21 12.08
N ASN A 656 -7.51 12.31 12.70
CA ASN A 656 -8.84 12.89 12.52
C ASN A 656 -9.05 13.41 11.09
N ALA A 657 -8.90 12.54 10.10
CA ALA A 657 -8.95 12.85 8.68
C ALA A 657 -9.77 11.81 7.90
N TYR A 658 -10.25 12.19 6.72
CA TYR A 658 -11.06 11.32 5.87
C TYR A 658 -10.69 11.47 4.40
N ARG A 659 -10.40 10.38 3.72
CA ARG A 659 -9.81 10.33 2.36
C ARG A 659 -8.45 11.01 2.30
N ARG A 660 -7.65 10.73 3.31
CA ARG A 660 -6.27 11.13 3.46
C ARG A 660 -5.45 9.93 3.92
N ASN A 661 -4.29 9.70 3.31
CA ASN A 661 -3.36 8.67 3.80
C ASN A 661 -2.51 9.22 4.95
N GLY A 662 -1.97 8.31 5.77
CA GLY A 662 -1.06 8.66 6.85
C GLY A 662 0.30 9.07 6.30
N GLN A 663 0.90 10.06 6.91
CA GLN A 663 2.31 10.40 6.67
C GLN A 663 3.22 9.51 7.52
N GLY A 664 4.47 9.36 7.07
CA GLY A 664 5.51 8.71 7.86
C GLY A 664 5.82 9.45 9.17
N SER A 665 6.69 8.86 9.98
CA SER A 665 6.95 9.33 11.35
C SER A 665 7.65 10.70 11.47
N SER A 666 8.15 11.29 10.38
CA SER A 666 8.76 12.62 10.31
C SER A 666 8.67 13.13 8.88
N ASP A 667 8.40 14.43 8.72
CA ASP A 667 8.22 15.10 7.43
C ASP A 667 9.45 14.99 6.50
N PHE A 668 10.64 14.84 7.07
CA PHE A 668 11.91 14.74 6.34
C PHE A 668 12.72 13.49 6.69
N CYS A 669 12.09 12.47 7.23
CA CYS A 669 12.75 11.19 7.45
C CYS A 669 13.43 10.69 6.18
N ALA A 670 14.66 10.23 6.31
CA ALA A 670 15.46 9.72 5.22
C ALA A 670 16.08 8.36 5.58
N PRO A 671 16.41 7.53 4.61
CA PRO A 671 17.26 6.37 4.84
C PRO A 671 18.69 6.79 5.14
N ASP A 672 19.48 5.88 5.70
CA ASP A 672 20.93 5.92 5.87
C ASP A 672 21.46 4.52 5.63
N LEU A 673 21.87 4.23 4.41
CA LEU A 673 22.30 2.90 4.01
C LEU A 673 23.78 2.70 4.30
N GLN A 674 24.09 1.76 5.15
CA GLN A 674 25.47 1.44 5.54
C GLN A 674 25.82 -0.02 5.26
N LEU A 675 27.07 -0.27 4.94
CA LEU A 675 27.60 -1.59 4.65
C LEU A 675 28.42 -2.15 5.81
N PHE A 676 28.13 -3.39 6.16
CA PHE A 676 28.82 -4.11 7.23
C PHE A 676 29.33 -5.46 6.73
N ASP A 677 30.37 -5.96 7.39
CA ASP A 677 30.87 -7.32 7.25
C ASP A 677 31.12 -7.79 5.79
N LEU A 678 31.80 -6.96 4.99
CA LEU A 678 32.22 -7.37 3.64
C LEU A 678 33.14 -8.59 3.75
N ARG A 679 32.76 -9.73 3.16
CA ARG A 679 33.45 -11.01 3.29
C ARG A 679 33.54 -11.77 1.98
N ILE A 680 34.49 -12.75 1.94
CA ILE A 680 34.57 -13.70 0.83
C ILE A 680 33.94 -15.02 1.27
N GLU A 681 32.87 -15.43 0.58
CA GLU A 681 32.05 -16.58 0.96
C GLU A 681 32.79 -17.94 1.04
N ASP A 682 33.75 -18.18 0.19
CA ASP A 682 34.43 -19.48 0.10
C ASP A 682 35.67 -19.63 1.02
N GLY A 683 35.91 -18.68 1.92
CA GLY A 683 36.78 -18.76 3.13
C GLY A 683 38.17 -19.38 3.01
N GLN A 684 38.61 -19.97 1.91
CA GLN A 684 39.86 -20.73 1.86
C GLN A 684 40.68 -20.70 0.59
N SER A 685 40.30 -20.09 -0.47
CA SER A 685 41.19 -19.95 -1.63
C SER A 685 40.72 -18.85 -2.57
N CYS A 686 41.58 -17.88 -2.80
CA CYS A 686 41.41 -16.87 -3.81
C CYS A 686 41.66 -17.40 -5.22
N PRO A 687 40.73 -18.13 -5.87
CA PRO A 687 40.65 -18.03 -7.30
C PRO A 687 39.33 -17.44 -7.77
N GLN A 688 38.32 -17.33 -6.95
CA GLN A 688 37.04 -16.70 -7.33
C GLN A 688 36.61 -15.73 -6.23
N LEU A 689 36.32 -14.50 -6.62
CA LEU A 689 35.82 -13.48 -5.73
C LEU A 689 34.28 -13.59 -5.69
N ASN A 690 33.78 -14.45 -4.78
CA ASN A 690 32.39 -14.47 -4.38
C ASN A 690 32.29 -13.65 -3.10
N LEU A 691 31.63 -12.49 -3.17
CA LEU A 691 31.64 -11.47 -2.12
C LEU A 691 30.26 -11.32 -1.54
N SER A 692 30.18 -11.22 -0.23
CA SER A 692 28.94 -10.88 0.47
C SER A 692 29.16 -9.67 1.36
N VAL A 693 28.11 -8.87 1.53
CA VAL A 693 28.11 -7.70 2.41
C VAL A 693 26.72 -7.55 3.00
N ASP A 694 26.62 -7.13 4.24
CA ASP A 694 25.37 -6.80 4.90
C ASP A 694 25.04 -5.33 4.63
N VAL A 695 23.88 -5.07 4.05
CA VAL A 695 23.30 -3.74 3.84
C VAL A 695 22.34 -3.47 4.98
N ALA A 696 22.50 -2.39 5.71
CA ALA A 696 21.59 -2.00 6.79
C ALA A 696 21.11 -0.58 6.58
N ASN A 697 19.84 -0.35 6.85
CA ASN A 697 19.25 0.99 6.88
C ASN A 697 19.27 1.51 8.33
N LEU A 698 20.10 2.49 8.62
CA LEU A 698 20.20 3.14 9.93
C LEU A 698 19.44 4.45 10.02
N GLY A 699 18.76 4.85 8.95
CA GLY A 699 17.90 6.03 8.89
C GLY A 699 16.54 5.82 9.54
N CYS A 700 15.70 6.83 9.48
CA CYS A 700 14.33 6.79 10.02
C CYS A 700 13.27 6.42 8.97
N LEU A 701 13.59 6.50 7.68
CA LEU A 701 12.72 6.07 6.58
C LEU A 701 13.20 4.71 6.04
N GLY A 702 12.29 3.84 5.65
CA GLY A 702 12.60 2.61 4.94
C GLY A 702 13.02 2.85 3.50
N VAL A 703 13.52 1.81 2.84
CA VAL A 703 13.76 1.79 1.38
C VAL A 703 13.16 0.52 0.79
N GLY A 704 12.71 0.62 -0.46
CA GLY A 704 12.17 -0.50 -1.22
C GLY A 704 13.23 -1.53 -1.61
N PRO A 705 12.82 -2.68 -2.16
CA PRO A 705 13.72 -3.64 -2.77
C PRO A 705 14.37 -3.03 -4.03
N GLY A 706 15.53 -3.55 -4.42
CA GLY A 706 16.18 -3.12 -5.66
C GLY A 706 17.32 -2.13 -5.45
N VAL A 707 17.72 -1.82 -4.22
CA VAL A 707 18.88 -0.96 -3.93
C VAL A 707 20.15 -1.58 -4.51
N ASN A 708 20.88 -0.82 -5.30
CA ASN A 708 22.10 -1.27 -5.94
C ASN A 708 23.26 -1.34 -4.93
N VAL A 709 24.01 -2.44 -4.96
CA VAL A 709 25.26 -2.62 -4.23
C VAL A 709 26.36 -3.01 -5.20
N SER A 710 27.31 -2.13 -5.41
CA SER A 710 28.41 -2.32 -6.33
C SER A 710 29.71 -2.71 -5.62
N PHE A 711 30.42 -3.68 -6.15
CA PHE A 711 31.66 -4.23 -5.59
C PHE A 711 32.83 -3.85 -6.45
N TYR A 712 33.96 -3.58 -5.81
CA TYR A 712 35.18 -3.11 -6.44
C TYR A 712 36.42 -3.80 -5.91
N GLU A 713 37.48 -3.84 -6.72
CA GLU A 713 38.80 -4.31 -6.39
C GLU A 713 39.86 -3.32 -6.92
N GLU A 714 40.93 -3.05 -6.15
CA GLU A 714 41.88 -1.99 -6.42
C GLU A 714 42.58 -2.09 -7.81
N GLU A 715 42.91 -3.29 -8.26
CA GLU A 715 43.58 -3.49 -9.55
C GLU A 715 42.60 -3.82 -10.70
N LEU A 716 41.50 -4.50 -10.40
CA LEU A 716 40.50 -4.92 -11.40
C LEU A 716 39.45 -3.84 -11.65
N GLY A 717 39.24 -2.94 -10.68
CA GLY A 717 38.17 -1.94 -10.71
C GLY A 717 36.82 -2.54 -10.37
N TYR A 718 35.75 -2.08 -11.04
CA TYR A 718 34.39 -2.55 -10.86
C TYR A 718 34.26 -4.06 -11.15
N LEU A 719 33.68 -4.79 -10.20
CA LEU A 719 33.48 -6.24 -10.27
C LEU A 719 32.06 -6.63 -10.68
N GLY A 720 31.06 -5.86 -10.27
CA GLY A 720 29.64 -6.10 -10.55
C GLY A 720 28.73 -5.42 -9.55
N THR A 721 27.44 -5.34 -9.87
CA THR A 721 26.37 -4.83 -9.00
C THR A 721 25.36 -5.94 -8.73
N VAL A 722 24.85 -6.01 -7.51
CA VAL A 722 23.70 -6.82 -7.09
C VAL A 722 22.67 -5.89 -6.45
N GLN A 723 21.45 -6.35 -6.33
CA GLN A 723 20.36 -5.56 -5.73
C GLN A 723 19.83 -6.25 -4.49
N THR A 724 19.36 -5.46 -3.53
CA THR A 724 18.58 -5.97 -2.40
C THR A 724 17.30 -6.61 -2.93
N GLN A 725 16.80 -7.62 -2.26
CA GLN A 725 15.60 -8.36 -2.66
C GLN A 725 14.42 -8.04 -1.77
N ASN A 726 14.67 -7.43 -0.60
CA ASN A 726 13.66 -7.13 0.40
C ASN A 726 13.62 -5.64 0.65
N GLN A 727 12.49 -5.16 1.16
CA GLN A 727 12.43 -3.85 1.80
C GLN A 727 13.39 -3.80 2.99
N LEU A 728 13.94 -2.62 3.25
CA LEU A 728 14.77 -2.34 4.41
C LEU A 728 14.13 -1.22 5.25
N PRO A 729 13.15 -1.52 6.10
CA PRO A 729 12.65 -0.57 7.08
C PRO A 729 13.76 -0.01 7.98
N ALA A 730 13.46 1.07 8.70
CA ALA A 730 14.38 1.67 9.64
C ALA A 730 14.96 0.65 10.64
N GLY A 731 16.26 0.45 10.64
CA GLY A 731 16.98 -0.52 11.47
C GLY A 731 17.07 -1.94 10.91
N ALA A 732 16.51 -2.21 9.75
CA ALA A 732 16.59 -3.52 9.09
C ALA A 732 17.88 -3.71 8.31
N LYS A 733 18.22 -4.97 7.98
CA LYS A 733 19.38 -5.32 7.17
C LYS A 733 19.11 -6.51 6.26
N GLU A 734 19.89 -6.59 5.17
CA GLU A 734 19.90 -7.73 4.25
C GLU A 734 21.34 -8.07 3.84
N THR A 735 21.65 -9.34 3.64
CA THR A 735 22.92 -9.79 3.07
C THR A 735 22.80 -9.96 1.57
N VAL A 736 23.59 -9.25 0.79
CA VAL A 736 23.67 -9.41 -0.67
C VAL A 736 24.96 -10.10 -1.09
N THR A 737 24.92 -10.92 -2.15
CA THR A 737 26.06 -11.72 -2.61
C THR A 737 26.32 -11.54 -4.09
N LEU A 738 27.58 -11.21 -4.46
CA LEU A 738 28.06 -11.13 -5.84
C LEU A 738 28.90 -12.34 -6.21
N GLU A 739 28.50 -13.08 -7.23
CA GLU A 739 29.35 -14.06 -7.92
C GLU A 739 30.12 -13.37 -9.07
N SER A 740 31.22 -12.71 -8.77
CA SER A 740 31.93 -11.87 -9.77
C SER A 740 32.55 -12.63 -10.95
N GLY A 741 32.80 -13.93 -10.78
CA GLY A 741 33.56 -14.73 -11.78
C GLY A 741 35.00 -14.29 -11.96
N GLN A 742 35.47 -13.32 -11.21
CA GLN A 742 36.86 -12.80 -11.22
C GLN A 742 37.70 -13.55 -10.21
N SER A 743 39.04 -13.44 -10.35
CA SER A 743 40.01 -14.01 -9.41
C SER A 743 41.14 -13.04 -9.20
N ALA A 744 41.66 -12.95 -7.98
CA ALA A 744 42.83 -12.15 -7.63
C ALA A 744 43.77 -12.94 -6.74
N ASP A 745 45.08 -12.71 -6.85
CA ASP A 745 46.10 -13.33 -6.00
C ASP A 745 46.26 -12.57 -4.66
N ALA A 746 45.93 -11.30 -4.64
CA ALA A 746 45.78 -10.44 -3.48
C ALA A 746 44.77 -9.37 -3.88
N ALA A 747 43.84 -9.00 -3.00
CA ALA A 747 42.77 -8.06 -3.31
C ALA A 747 42.54 -7.06 -2.19
N THR A 748 42.44 -5.79 -2.56
CA THR A 748 41.81 -4.76 -1.73
C THR A 748 40.39 -4.58 -2.26
N LEU A 749 39.41 -4.94 -1.45
CA LEU A 749 38.03 -4.97 -1.84
C LEU A 749 37.26 -3.90 -1.07
N TRP A 750 36.28 -3.32 -1.71
CA TRP A 750 35.25 -2.50 -1.05
C TRP A 750 33.94 -2.65 -1.81
N ALA A 751 32.85 -2.32 -1.13
CA ALA A 751 31.53 -2.23 -1.73
C ALA A 751 30.98 -0.82 -1.49
N VAL A 752 30.05 -0.40 -2.34
CA VAL A 752 29.32 0.87 -2.22
C VAL A 752 27.86 0.56 -2.39
N VAL A 753 27.02 0.91 -1.43
CA VAL A 753 25.57 0.82 -1.53
C VAL A 753 25.03 2.08 -2.20
N ASP A 754 23.88 1.97 -2.79
CA ASP A 754 23.25 2.96 -3.67
C ASP A 754 24.18 3.45 -4.79
N ASP A 755 24.83 2.50 -5.47
CA ASP A 755 25.78 2.78 -6.54
C ASP A 755 25.49 1.91 -7.78
N ASP A 756 25.26 2.55 -8.91
CA ASP A 756 25.00 1.89 -10.21
C ASP A 756 26.27 1.31 -10.90
N GLY A 757 27.43 1.41 -10.25
CA GLY A 757 28.75 1.05 -10.80
C GLY A 757 29.45 2.18 -11.54
N GLU A 758 28.85 3.35 -11.66
CA GLU A 758 29.42 4.58 -12.23
C GLU A 758 29.61 5.67 -11.14
N GLY A 759 29.24 5.38 -9.88
CA GLY A 759 29.35 6.29 -8.73
C GLY A 759 28.16 7.25 -8.62
N VAL A 760 26.99 6.80 -9.02
CA VAL A 760 25.75 7.59 -8.96
C VAL A 760 24.75 6.85 -8.07
N GLY A 761 24.33 7.50 -6.97
CA GLY A 761 23.24 7.08 -6.11
C GLY A 761 21.88 7.51 -6.69
N ALA A 762 20.83 6.79 -6.34
CA ALA A 762 19.44 7.07 -6.72
C ALA A 762 18.62 7.61 -5.55
N LEU A 763 18.99 7.25 -4.31
CA LEU A 763 18.26 7.61 -3.10
C LEU A 763 18.78 8.92 -2.52
N ASN A 764 17.92 9.63 -1.80
CA ASN A 764 18.30 10.78 -0.99
C ASN A 764 18.48 10.34 0.46
N GLU A 765 19.70 10.26 0.92
CA GLU A 765 20.06 9.80 2.27
C GLU A 765 20.46 10.96 3.19
N CYS A 766 20.34 10.78 4.50
CA CYS A 766 20.85 11.79 5.43
C CYS A 766 22.36 11.76 5.58
N ASP A 767 23.03 10.63 5.26
CA ASP A 767 24.48 10.51 5.17
C ASP A 767 24.84 9.73 3.89
N GLU A 768 25.56 10.35 2.97
CA GLU A 768 25.98 9.79 1.69
C GLU A 768 27.34 9.07 1.77
N GLU A 769 27.85 8.72 2.98
CA GLU A 769 29.09 7.97 3.15
C GLU A 769 28.86 6.44 3.04
N ASN A 770 28.45 5.96 1.88
CA ASN A 770 27.92 4.63 1.59
C ASN A 770 28.97 3.56 1.26
N THR A 771 30.21 3.75 1.63
CA THR A 771 31.33 2.86 1.25
C THR A 771 31.76 1.98 2.42
N SER A 772 31.86 0.65 2.20
CA SER A 772 32.44 -0.26 3.19
C SER A 772 33.92 -0.01 3.40
N GLU A 773 34.40 -0.08 4.65
CA GLU A 773 35.84 0.01 4.98
C GLU A 773 36.53 -1.37 4.96
N GLN A 774 36.66 -2.07 3.85
CA GLN A 774 37.27 -3.39 3.95
C GLN A 774 38.46 -3.58 3.02
N VAL A 775 39.58 -3.99 3.61
CA VAL A 775 40.77 -4.51 2.93
C VAL A 775 40.83 -6.01 3.24
N LEU A 776 40.38 -6.85 2.31
CA LEU A 776 40.59 -8.29 2.38
C LEU A 776 41.78 -8.66 1.56
N VAL A 777 42.80 -9.21 2.20
CA VAL A 777 44.00 -9.69 1.51
C VAL A 777 43.89 -11.19 1.31
N CYS A 778 43.63 -11.61 0.09
CA CYS A 778 43.73 -13.01 -0.28
C CYS A 778 45.18 -13.43 -0.30
N VAL A 779 45.65 -14.24 0.62
CA VAL A 779 46.98 -14.84 0.59
C VAL A 779 46.88 -16.21 -0.08
N PRO A 780 47.61 -16.46 -1.21
CA PRO A 780 47.65 -17.79 -1.81
C PRO A 780 48.20 -18.80 -0.80
N ILE A 781 47.47 -19.83 -0.52
CA ILE A 781 48.03 -20.99 0.22
C ILE A 781 48.99 -21.69 -0.74
N GLY A 782 50.30 -21.47 -0.53
CA GLY A 782 51.38 -22.04 -1.32
C GLY A 782 51.53 -23.56 -1.16
#